data_ed29de4f58dd9288fce225de6f5f840b
#
_entry.id   ed29de4f58dd9288fce225de6f5f840b
#
_cell.length_a   1.000
_cell.length_b   1.000
_cell.length_c   1.000
_cell.angle_alpha   90.00
_cell.angle_beta   90.00
_cell.angle_gamma   90.00
#
_symmetry.space_group_name_H-M   'P 1'
#
loop_
_entity.id
_entity.type
_entity.pdbx_description
1 polymer ?
#
loop_
_entity_poly.entity_id
_entity_poly.type
_entity_poly.pdbx_seq_one_letter_code
_entity_poly.pdbx_strand_id
1 'polypeptide(L)'
;MFKENFSNRHIGPNSSELEIILKTIGVESVEELLNQTIPDNIRLKKDLDIPEGISEMEFLNEIKKLSYLNKNFKTYIGLGYHDTFTPSVIQRNILENPGWYTAYTPYQPEIAQGRLEALLNFQTMICDLTKMEIANASLLDEGTAAAEAMIMMFNNRSKNQKSIDERKFFVDSNILPQTLSVIQTRANPLNIEIILGDINSISENEFFGCIIQYPGREGNLIDIDNLLSNIQNDDLKIILAVDLMLMVTIEPPSPDKIDVVVGTTQRFGIPLGYGGPHAAFFATKEKYKRNIPGRIIGVTKDIDGDHSLRMALQTREQHIKRDRATSNICTAQVLLAVMAGMYAVYHGPKGLKDISNSIHLKAVYLYNRISSLGIPIKYSKFFDTITLECNTQEISKIALSKNINFCELIENQISISVNEKTDLEDLNQIISVFEDYLGQKSNKIDFPNNLMIDNIRKSEILIHPVFNSYHSETSLMRYIKSLENKDLSLTQSMISLGSCTMKLNAASEMIPLSWSEWNSIHPFVPKGQAAGYHKVISKLETFLSEITGFSATSLQPNSGAQGEYSGLMVIKSYLNKIGESHRNICLIPSSAHGTNPASAIMAGLKVVVIGTDEKGNIDIENLKIKVAEHKDNLAALMITYPSTHGVFESEIQFINQLIHENGGQVYMDGANMNAQVGLTSPKIIGADVCHLNLHKTFSIPHGGGGPGVGPICVAEHLKDFLPSNPVIPTGGKDHIKAISSAPWGSSLVCLISYGYIRMLGRSGIKQSTELAIVNANYMKTRLEKNFTILYSGESGRSAHEFIIDCREFKKYNIEVIDIAKRLIDYGFHAPTVSFPVPGTMMIEPTESENLTELDRFCDALNSIYLEITSNDESDREMLKNSPHTLKMITSSDWNYNYTREDASFPKSYLKNNKFWPSVRRVDEAFGDRNLICSCPPIDSYE
;
A
#
# COMPACT_ATOMS: atom_id res chain seq x y z
N MET A 1 23.97 -31.98 -17.20
CA MET A 1 24.01 -31.09 -16.01
C MET A 1 22.58 -30.88 -15.54
N PHE A 2 22.26 -31.15 -14.28
CA PHE A 2 20.92 -30.82 -13.73
C PHE A 2 20.70 -29.31 -13.79
N LYS A 3 19.63 -28.89 -14.45
CA LYS A 3 19.19 -27.49 -14.48
C LYS A 3 17.83 -27.45 -13.80
N GLU A 4 17.78 -26.81 -12.67
CA GLU A 4 16.52 -26.57 -11.95
C GLU A 4 15.62 -25.65 -12.78
N ASN A 5 14.35 -26.05 -12.94
CA ASN A 5 13.31 -25.18 -13.47
C ASN A 5 12.49 -24.63 -12.32
N PHE A 6 12.57 -23.32 -12.06
CA PHE A 6 11.88 -22.70 -10.95
C PHE A 6 10.36 -22.76 -11.08
N SER A 7 9.81 -22.87 -12.30
CA SER A 7 8.35 -23.05 -12.48
C SER A 7 7.83 -24.27 -11.69
N ASN A 8 8.62 -25.34 -11.57
CA ASN A 8 8.25 -26.52 -10.79
C ASN A 8 8.25 -26.29 -9.25
N ARG A 9 8.74 -25.15 -8.80
CA ARG A 9 8.71 -24.74 -7.38
C ARG A 9 7.58 -23.76 -7.09
N HIS A 10 7.21 -22.94 -8.08
CA HIS A 10 6.18 -21.92 -7.94
C HIS A 10 4.78 -22.45 -8.24
N ILE A 11 4.65 -23.24 -9.31
CA ILE A 11 3.36 -23.79 -9.76
C ILE A 11 2.99 -24.99 -8.91
N GLY A 12 1.77 -24.97 -8.34
CA GLY A 12 1.29 -25.98 -7.41
C GLY A 12 1.02 -27.34 -8.07
N PRO A 13 0.16 -27.45 -9.10
CA PRO A 13 -0.15 -28.74 -9.73
C PRO A 13 1.02 -29.29 -10.52
N ASN A 14 1.41 -30.54 -10.24
CA ASN A 14 2.34 -31.28 -11.06
C ASN A 14 1.65 -31.93 -12.30
N SER A 15 2.41 -32.56 -13.19
CA SER A 15 1.86 -33.13 -14.44
C SER A 15 0.77 -34.16 -14.22
N SER A 16 0.91 -35.06 -13.22
CA SER A 16 -0.11 -36.06 -12.92
C SER A 16 -1.37 -35.45 -12.28
N GLU A 17 -1.20 -34.46 -11.45
CA GLU A 17 -2.32 -33.70 -10.89
C GLU A 17 -3.05 -32.90 -11.98
N LEU A 18 -2.31 -32.30 -12.92
CA LEU A 18 -2.88 -31.60 -14.06
C LEU A 18 -3.77 -32.49 -14.92
N GLU A 19 -3.37 -33.76 -15.16
CA GLU A 19 -4.23 -34.73 -15.87
C GLU A 19 -5.55 -34.96 -15.13
N ILE A 20 -5.53 -35.11 -13.81
CA ILE A 20 -6.75 -35.25 -12.99
C ILE A 20 -7.64 -33.99 -13.09
N ILE A 21 -7.02 -32.81 -13.01
CA ILE A 21 -7.71 -31.52 -13.11
C ILE A 21 -8.41 -31.39 -14.47
N LEU A 22 -7.69 -31.58 -15.58
CA LEU A 22 -8.23 -31.48 -16.94
C LEU A 22 -9.37 -32.47 -17.18
N LYS A 23 -9.21 -33.71 -16.74
CA LYS A 23 -10.27 -34.72 -16.81
C LYS A 23 -11.52 -34.31 -16.03
N THR A 24 -11.37 -33.69 -14.87
CA THR A 24 -12.48 -33.20 -14.04
C THR A 24 -13.21 -32.05 -14.72
N ILE A 25 -12.47 -31.14 -15.36
CA ILE A 25 -13.02 -30.03 -16.15
C ILE A 25 -13.73 -30.53 -17.42
N GLY A 26 -13.33 -31.71 -17.94
CA GLY A 26 -13.88 -32.30 -19.16
C GLY A 26 -13.24 -31.77 -20.44
N VAL A 27 -11.92 -31.52 -20.41
CA VAL A 27 -11.11 -31.10 -21.56
C VAL A 27 -9.89 -32.01 -21.72
N GLU A 28 -9.37 -32.11 -22.96
CA GLU A 28 -8.22 -32.97 -23.26
C GLU A 28 -6.86 -32.29 -22.98
N SER A 29 -6.84 -30.95 -23.01
CA SER A 29 -5.62 -30.17 -22.82
C SER A 29 -5.88 -28.78 -22.24
N VAL A 30 -4.83 -28.15 -21.73
CA VAL A 30 -4.85 -26.73 -21.29
C VAL A 30 -5.22 -25.83 -22.46
N GLU A 31 -4.67 -26.08 -23.66
CA GLU A 31 -4.95 -25.27 -24.86
C GLU A 31 -6.43 -25.33 -25.25
N GLU A 32 -7.08 -26.51 -25.12
CA GLU A 32 -8.51 -26.61 -25.36
C GLU A 32 -9.33 -25.74 -24.39
N LEU A 33 -8.98 -25.78 -23.09
CA LEU A 33 -9.64 -24.93 -22.10
C LEU A 33 -9.46 -23.44 -22.43
N LEU A 34 -8.25 -23.03 -22.79
CA LEU A 34 -7.95 -21.65 -23.15
C LEU A 34 -8.74 -21.20 -24.40
N ASN A 35 -8.88 -22.07 -25.38
CA ASN A 35 -9.69 -21.79 -26.60
C ASN A 35 -11.18 -21.65 -26.28
N GLN A 36 -11.68 -22.31 -25.23
CA GLN A 36 -13.05 -22.16 -24.75
C GLN A 36 -13.24 -20.94 -23.84
N THR A 37 -12.13 -20.36 -23.32
CA THR A 37 -12.19 -19.29 -22.30
C THR A 37 -11.86 -17.92 -22.85
N ILE A 38 -10.84 -17.81 -23.70
CA ILE A 38 -10.29 -16.54 -24.19
C ILE A 38 -10.73 -16.32 -25.64
N PRO A 39 -11.36 -15.17 -25.99
CA PRO A 39 -11.71 -14.86 -27.37
C PRO A 39 -10.51 -14.84 -28.31
N ASP A 40 -10.62 -15.46 -29.48
CA ASP A 40 -9.53 -15.62 -30.45
C ASP A 40 -8.94 -14.29 -30.93
N ASN A 41 -9.77 -13.26 -31.07
CA ASN A 41 -9.39 -11.95 -31.58
C ASN A 41 -8.43 -11.20 -30.65
N ILE A 42 -8.36 -11.55 -29.37
CA ILE A 42 -7.46 -10.91 -28.39
C ILE A 42 -6.27 -11.80 -28.03
N ARG A 43 -6.14 -13.02 -28.56
CA ARG A 43 -5.02 -13.89 -28.24
C ARG A 43 -3.68 -13.39 -28.77
N LEU A 44 -2.64 -13.49 -27.96
CA LEU A 44 -1.28 -13.24 -28.40
C LEU A 44 -0.85 -14.25 -29.48
N LYS A 45 -0.33 -13.73 -30.60
CA LYS A 45 0.14 -14.54 -31.73
C LYS A 45 1.64 -14.86 -31.67
N LYS A 46 2.36 -14.26 -30.75
CA LYS A 46 3.81 -14.41 -30.54
C LYS A 46 4.09 -14.51 -29.05
N ASP A 47 5.10 -15.29 -28.71
CA ASP A 47 5.62 -15.30 -27.34
C ASP A 47 6.18 -13.93 -26.95
N LEU A 48 6.16 -13.67 -25.64
CA LEU A 48 6.75 -12.45 -25.08
C LEU A 48 8.27 -12.42 -25.31
N ASP A 49 8.84 -11.26 -25.64
CA ASP A 49 10.28 -11.04 -25.74
C ASP A 49 10.93 -10.87 -24.35
N ILE A 50 10.75 -11.90 -23.54
CA ILE A 50 11.33 -12.02 -22.20
C ILE A 50 12.25 -13.24 -22.20
N PRO A 51 13.44 -13.18 -21.57
CA PRO A 51 14.34 -14.33 -21.49
C PRO A 51 13.67 -15.53 -20.80
N GLU A 52 14.15 -16.73 -21.12
CA GLU A 52 13.76 -17.95 -20.40
C GLU A 52 14.14 -17.88 -18.92
N GLY A 53 13.43 -18.66 -18.09
CA GLY A 53 13.61 -18.72 -16.67
C GLY A 53 15.00 -19.21 -16.26
N ILE A 54 15.44 -18.74 -15.11
CA ILE A 54 16.69 -19.14 -14.48
C ILE A 54 16.40 -19.83 -13.14
N SER A 55 17.32 -20.65 -12.68
CA SER A 55 17.22 -21.29 -11.38
C SER A 55 17.32 -20.27 -10.24
N GLU A 56 16.85 -20.65 -9.04
CA GLU A 56 16.99 -19.87 -7.81
C GLU A 56 18.45 -19.46 -7.56
N MET A 57 19.38 -20.38 -7.71
CA MET A 57 20.81 -20.13 -7.54
C MET A 57 21.34 -19.11 -8.56
N GLU A 58 20.93 -19.21 -9.83
CA GLU A 58 21.33 -18.26 -10.87
C GLU A 58 20.78 -16.87 -10.59
N PHE A 59 19.52 -16.78 -10.13
CA PHE A 59 18.89 -15.51 -9.73
C PHE A 59 19.61 -14.86 -8.55
N LEU A 60 19.86 -15.59 -7.47
CA LEU A 60 20.58 -15.04 -6.31
C LEU A 60 21.98 -14.56 -6.68
N ASN A 61 22.68 -15.27 -7.59
CA ASN A 61 23.96 -14.82 -8.12
C ASN A 61 23.83 -13.57 -9.01
N GLU A 62 22.78 -13.48 -9.86
CA GLU A 62 22.53 -12.31 -10.72
C GLU A 62 22.23 -11.07 -9.86
N ILE A 63 21.30 -11.18 -8.92
CA ILE A 63 20.89 -10.05 -8.09
C ILE A 63 22.01 -9.60 -7.14
N LYS A 64 22.87 -10.52 -6.68
CA LYS A 64 24.06 -10.18 -5.90
C LYS A 64 25.11 -9.44 -6.73
N LYS A 65 25.33 -9.83 -7.99
CA LYS A 65 26.22 -9.07 -8.90
C LYS A 65 25.68 -7.68 -9.19
N LEU A 66 24.35 -7.54 -9.33
CA LEU A 66 23.71 -6.24 -9.51
C LEU A 66 23.81 -5.38 -8.26
N SER A 67 23.73 -5.95 -7.07
CA SER A 67 23.87 -5.21 -5.80
C SER A 67 25.24 -4.54 -5.67
N TYR A 68 26.32 -5.18 -6.13
CA TYR A 68 27.67 -4.61 -6.08
C TYR A 68 27.89 -3.41 -7.02
N LEU A 69 26.95 -3.11 -7.90
CA LEU A 69 26.98 -1.89 -8.72
C LEU A 69 26.49 -0.66 -7.95
N ASN A 70 25.76 -0.87 -6.87
CA ASN A 70 25.38 0.19 -5.95
C ASN A 70 26.58 0.58 -5.08
N LYS A 71 26.67 1.85 -4.75
CA LYS A 71 27.74 2.40 -3.91
C LYS A 71 27.13 2.95 -2.63
N ASN A 72 27.32 2.24 -1.52
CA ASN A 72 26.83 2.66 -0.20
C ASN A 72 27.72 3.80 0.36
N PHE A 73 27.57 5.00 -0.17
CA PHE A 73 28.21 6.18 0.37
C PHE A 73 27.49 6.60 1.66
N LYS A 74 28.24 7.14 2.62
CA LYS A 74 27.66 7.78 3.81
C LYS A 74 26.80 8.96 3.36
N THR A 75 25.51 8.93 3.64
CA THR A 75 24.55 9.87 3.04
C THR A 75 23.86 10.70 4.11
N TYR A 76 24.05 12.01 4.03
CA TYR A 76 23.52 13.03 4.93
C TYR A 76 22.61 14.03 4.16
N ILE A 77 21.92 13.54 3.15
CA ILE A 77 21.00 14.33 2.32
C ILE A 77 19.74 14.73 3.10
N GLY A 78 19.19 13.85 3.91
CA GLY A 78 17.96 14.11 4.63
C GLY A 78 16.73 14.15 3.71
N LEU A 79 16.08 15.31 3.62
CA LEU A 79 14.88 15.53 2.79
C LEU A 79 13.76 14.51 3.08
N GLY A 80 13.56 14.20 4.37
CA GLY A 80 12.53 13.26 4.82
C GLY A 80 12.93 11.78 4.75
N TYR A 81 14.19 11.47 4.39
CA TYR A 81 14.75 10.10 4.37
C TYR A 81 16.04 10.06 5.19
N HIS A 82 16.06 9.19 6.20
CA HIS A 82 17.16 9.13 7.15
C HIS A 82 17.58 7.68 7.41
N ASP A 83 18.86 7.40 7.40
CA ASP A 83 19.32 6.04 7.72
C ASP A 83 19.01 5.71 9.19
N THR A 84 18.49 4.52 9.42
CA THR A 84 18.02 4.06 10.73
C THR A 84 18.42 2.61 10.95
N PHE A 85 18.46 2.15 12.19
CA PHE A 85 18.75 0.78 12.53
C PHE A 85 17.45 -0.01 12.67
N THR A 86 17.28 -1.03 11.82
CA THR A 86 16.20 -1.99 11.99
C THR A 86 16.63 -3.06 13.01
N PRO A 87 16.00 -3.16 14.19
CA PRO A 87 16.33 -4.21 15.13
C PRO A 87 16.19 -5.60 14.50
N SER A 88 17.20 -6.46 14.66
CA SER A 88 17.25 -7.78 14.00
C SER A 88 16.04 -8.65 14.35
N VAL A 89 15.51 -8.53 15.57
CA VAL A 89 14.31 -9.24 16.01
C VAL A 89 13.07 -8.81 15.24
N ILE A 90 12.95 -7.54 14.84
CA ILE A 90 11.86 -7.02 14.01
C ILE A 90 12.06 -7.45 12.56
N GLN A 91 13.26 -7.28 12.02
CA GLN A 91 13.58 -7.72 10.65
C GLN A 91 13.24 -9.19 10.45
N ARG A 92 13.76 -10.06 11.33
CA ARG A 92 13.59 -11.52 11.22
C ARG A 92 12.16 -11.99 11.44
N ASN A 93 11.45 -11.41 12.42
CA ASN A 93 10.14 -11.93 12.84
C ASN A 93 8.96 -11.19 12.20
N ILE A 94 9.18 -10.13 11.40
CA ILE A 94 8.13 -9.42 10.67
C ILE A 94 8.47 -9.34 9.18
N LEU A 95 9.53 -8.62 8.79
CA LEU A 95 9.86 -8.39 7.38
C LEU A 95 10.18 -9.69 6.63
N GLU A 96 10.91 -10.61 7.26
CA GLU A 96 11.33 -11.89 6.69
C GLU A 96 10.39 -13.05 7.05
N ASN A 97 9.32 -12.80 7.82
CA ASN A 97 8.41 -13.82 8.31
C ASN A 97 7.16 -13.94 7.43
N PRO A 98 6.96 -15.08 6.72
CA PRO A 98 5.80 -15.28 5.86
C PRO A 98 4.46 -15.23 6.60
N GLY A 99 4.40 -15.54 7.91
CA GLY A 99 3.20 -15.37 8.72
C GLY A 99 2.69 -13.92 8.74
N TRP A 100 3.58 -12.94 8.61
CA TRP A 100 3.26 -11.52 8.55
C TRP A 100 3.10 -11.02 7.11
N TYR A 101 4.08 -11.26 6.22
CA TYR A 101 4.05 -10.64 4.91
C TYR A 101 3.08 -11.32 3.92
N THR A 102 2.63 -12.55 4.15
CA THR A 102 1.64 -13.22 3.29
C THR A 102 0.19 -13.06 3.74
N ALA A 103 -0.06 -12.31 4.79
CA ALA A 103 -1.40 -12.03 5.27
C ALA A 103 -2.14 -11.02 4.38
N TYR A 104 -3.48 -11.10 4.35
CA TYR A 104 -4.33 -10.15 3.62
C TYR A 104 -4.80 -8.99 4.51
N THR A 105 -5.39 -7.98 3.89
CA THR A 105 -6.08 -6.88 4.58
C THR A 105 -7.14 -7.43 5.55
N PRO A 106 -7.23 -6.91 6.80
CA PRO A 106 -8.05 -7.50 7.84
C PRO A 106 -9.56 -7.19 7.71
N TYR A 107 -10.16 -7.45 6.54
CA TYR A 107 -11.60 -7.32 6.32
C TYR A 107 -12.43 -8.34 7.14
N GLN A 108 -11.82 -9.47 7.50
CA GLN A 108 -12.41 -10.47 8.38
C GLN A 108 -11.68 -10.41 9.72
N PRO A 109 -12.22 -9.68 10.70
CA PRO A 109 -11.51 -9.38 11.94
C PRO A 109 -11.24 -10.62 12.79
N GLU A 110 -12.07 -11.65 12.73
CA GLU A 110 -11.94 -12.86 13.56
C GLU A 110 -10.65 -13.65 13.26
N ILE A 111 -10.07 -13.49 12.09
CA ILE A 111 -8.81 -14.16 11.67
C ILE A 111 -7.65 -13.19 11.50
N ALA A 112 -7.76 -12.00 12.09
CA ALA A 112 -6.81 -10.92 11.90
C ALA A 112 -6.55 -10.11 13.18
N GLN A 113 -6.88 -10.65 14.36
CA GLN A 113 -6.81 -9.92 15.64
C GLN A 113 -5.39 -9.49 15.98
N GLY A 114 -4.38 -10.27 15.59
CA GLY A 114 -2.98 -9.92 15.85
C GLY A 114 -2.50 -8.73 14.99
N ARG A 115 -2.82 -8.70 13.67
CA ARG A 115 -2.52 -7.55 12.81
C ARG A 115 -3.26 -6.30 13.25
N LEU A 116 -4.53 -6.45 13.61
CA LEU A 116 -5.34 -5.35 14.11
C LEU A 116 -4.75 -4.76 15.40
N GLU A 117 -4.28 -5.60 16.33
CA GLU A 117 -3.60 -5.15 17.55
C GLU A 117 -2.28 -4.42 17.22
N ALA A 118 -1.46 -4.96 16.32
CA ALA A 118 -0.23 -4.29 15.89
C ALA A 118 -0.48 -2.92 15.24
N LEU A 119 -1.55 -2.78 14.45
CA LEU A 119 -1.96 -1.51 13.86
C LEU A 119 -2.57 -0.55 14.88
N LEU A 120 -3.27 -1.05 15.88
CA LEU A 120 -3.78 -0.23 16.99
C LEU A 120 -2.61 0.34 17.80
N ASN A 121 -1.54 -0.45 18.02
CA ASN A 121 -0.30 0.04 18.63
C ASN A 121 0.32 1.18 17.81
N PHE A 122 0.37 1.03 16.47
CA PHE A 122 0.83 2.09 15.57
C PHE A 122 -0.01 3.37 15.71
N GLN A 123 -1.34 3.28 15.67
CA GLN A 123 -2.23 4.43 15.83
C GLN A 123 -2.03 5.11 17.18
N THR A 124 -1.90 4.32 18.25
CA THR A 124 -1.67 4.81 19.62
C THR A 124 -0.35 5.56 19.71
N MET A 125 0.72 5.01 19.11
CA MET A 125 2.02 5.68 19.03
C MET A 125 1.91 7.05 18.35
N ILE A 126 1.22 7.12 17.21
CA ILE A 126 1.07 8.38 16.47
C ILE A 126 0.27 9.39 17.27
N CYS A 127 -0.89 9.00 17.83
CA CYS A 127 -1.72 9.89 18.65
C CYS A 127 -0.93 10.44 19.85
N ASP A 128 -0.19 9.59 20.54
CA ASP A 128 0.59 9.97 21.71
C ASP A 128 1.73 10.94 21.37
N LEU A 129 2.52 10.62 20.35
CA LEU A 129 3.64 11.46 19.95
C LEU A 129 3.20 12.81 19.39
N THR A 130 2.08 12.88 18.66
CA THR A 130 1.55 14.10 18.05
C THR A 130 0.55 14.85 18.91
N LYS A 131 0.04 14.24 19.98
CA LYS A 131 -1.08 14.73 20.82
C LYS A 131 -2.38 14.93 20.04
N MET A 132 -2.53 14.29 18.87
CA MET A 132 -3.79 14.31 18.13
C MET A 132 -4.75 13.22 18.64
N GLU A 133 -6.06 13.48 18.49
CA GLU A 133 -7.10 12.62 19.07
C GLU A 133 -7.28 11.28 18.33
N ILE A 134 -7.00 11.27 17.02
CA ILE A 134 -7.21 10.10 16.17
C ILE A 134 -6.13 10.02 15.07
N ALA A 135 -5.67 8.80 14.76
CA ALA A 135 -4.76 8.52 13.66
C ALA A 135 -5.26 7.36 12.81
N ASN A 136 -4.84 7.32 11.54
CA ASN A 136 -5.09 6.18 10.67
C ASN A 136 -4.03 5.07 10.82
N ALA A 137 -4.31 3.92 10.20
CA ALA A 137 -3.45 2.73 10.30
C ALA A 137 -2.29 2.70 9.29
N SER A 138 -2.16 3.62 8.41
CA SER A 138 -1.04 4.04 7.55
C SER A 138 -1.54 4.78 6.30
N LEU A 139 -0.62 5.53 5.66
CA LEU A 139 -0.75 6.04 4.30
C LEU A 139 0.48 5.66 3.46
N LEU A 140 0.48 6.07 2.19
CA LEU A 140 1.43 5.59 1.18
C LEU A 140 2.82 6.22 1.34
N ASP A 141 2.88 7.53 1.56
CA ASP A 141 4.09 8.32 1.84
C ASP A 141 3.71 9.72 2.38
N GLU A 142 4.69 10.52 2.80
CA GLU A 142 4.46 11.86 3.37
C GLU A 142 3.79 12.81 2.37
N GLY A 143 4.24 12.84 1.12
CA GLY A 143 3.64 13.71 0.10
C GLY A 143 2.16 13.38 -0.16
N THR A 144 1.83 12.09 -0.19
CA THR A 144 0.43 11.64 -0.30
C THR A 144 -0.37 12.05 0.94
N ALA A 145 0.17 11.88 2.15
CA ALA A 145 -0.51 12.26 3.39
C ALA A 145 -0.77 13.77 3.45
N ALA A 146 0.20 14.59 3.04
CA ALA A 146 0.06 16.04 2.94
C ALA A 146 -1.01 16.48 1.93
N ALA A 147 -1.03 15.84 0.76
CA ALA A 147 -2.02 16.12 -0.28
C ALA A 147 -3.44 15.68 0.14
N GLU A 148 -3.58 14.53 0.79
CA GLU A 148 -4.86 14.09 1.36
C GLU A 148 -5.35 15.05 2.46
N ALA A 149 -4.43 15.59 3.27
CA ALA A 149 -4.77 16.61 4.29
C ALA A 149 -5.30 17.89 3.65
N MET A 150 -4.65 18.40 2.61
CA MET A 150 -5.14 19.54 1.83
C MET A 150 -6.55 19.29 1.30
N ILE A 151 -6.80 18.14 0.68
CA ILE A 151 -8.11 17.78 0.11
C ILE A 151 -9.16 17.65 1.21
N MET A 152 -8.83 17.02 2.34
CA MET A 152 -9.74 16.91 3.47
C MET A 152 -10.12 18.31 3.99
N MET A 153 -9.16 19.23 4.12
CA MET A 153 -9.44 20.60 4.58
C MET A 153 -10.24 21.37 3.53
N PHE A 154 -9.97 21.23 2.24
CA PHE A 154 -10.75 21.82 1.16
C PHE A 154 -12.23 21.40 1.22
N ASN A 155 -12.50 20.13 1.45
CA ASN A 155 -13.86 19.59 1.56
C ASN A 155 -14.56 20.07 2.85
N ASN A 156 -13.80 20.39 3.91
CA ASN A 156 -14.29 20.86 5.20
C ASN A 156 -14.16 22.38 5.39
N ARG A 157 -14.07 23.14 4.29
CA ARG A 157 -14.13 24.62 4.32
C ARG A 157 -15.38 25.10 5.06
N SER A 158 -15.27 26.24 5.74
CA SER A 158 -16.40 26.89 6.41
C SER A 158 -17.51 27.26 5.40
N LYS A 159 -18.69 27.55 5.90
CA LYS A 159 -19.81 28.02 5.04
C LYS A 159 -19.43 29.30 4.29
N ASN A 160 -18.71 30.21 4.94
CA ASN A 160 -18.24 31.48 4.35
C ASN A 160 -17.25 31.16 3.19
N GLN A 161 -16.22 30.38 3.45
CA GLN A 161 -15.22 30.00 2.44
C GLN A 161 -15.85 29.27 1.22
N LYS A 162 -16.86 28.43 1.46
CA LYS A 162 -17.63 27.79 0.38
C LYS A 162 -18.48 28.79 -0.41
N SER A 163 -19.06 29.82 0.25
CA SER A 163 -19.92 30.80 -0.41
C SER A 163 -19.16 31.71 -1.37
N ILE A 164 -17.89 31.99 -1.10
CA ILE A 164 -16.99 32.79 -1.95
C ILE A 164 -16.09 31.90 -2.84
N ASP A 165 -16.28 30.57 -2.80
CA ASP A 165 -15.48 29.56 -3.47
C ASP A 165 -13.96 29.71 -3.25
N GLU A 166 -13.56 29.93 -1.98
CA GLU A 166 -12.15 30.08 -1.62
C GLU A 166 -11.36 28.82 -1.98
N ARG A 167 -10.36 28.96 -2.86
CA ARG A 167 -9.56 27.85 -3.40
C ARG A 167 -8.06 28.03 -3.21
N LYS A 168 -7.63 29.07 -2.51
CA LYS A 168 -6.21 29.29 -2.25
C LYS A 168 -5.74 28.49 -1.04
N PHE A 169 -4.64 27.80 -1.21
CA PHE A 169 -3.97 27.02 -0.17
C PHE A 169 -2.53 27.50 -0.02
N PHE A 170 -2.14 27.89 1.18
CA PHE A 170 -0.79 28.38 1.46
C PHE A 170 0.14 27.21 1.80
N VAL A 171 1.32 27.23 1.21
CA VAL A 171 2.38 26.23 1.43
C VAL A 171 3.64 26.94 1.90
N ASP A 172 4.17 26.56 3.05
CA ASP A 172 5.45 27.03 3.56
C ASP A 172 6.57 26.78 2.53
N SER A 173 7.37 27.81 2.24
CA SER A 173 8.51 27.74 1.31
C SER A 173 9.58 26.72 1.74
N ASN A 174 9.63 26.36 3.02
CA ASN A 174 10.53 25.34 3.58
C ASN A 174 9.99 23.91 3.50
N ILE A 175 8.89 23.67 2.80
CA ILE A 175 8.37 22.32 2.56
C ILE A 175 9.34 21.48 1.74
N LEU A 176 9.31 20.16 1.94
CA LEU A 176 10.09 19.23 1.12
C LEU A 176 9.65 19.28 -0.35
N PRO A 177 10.59 19.35 -1.32
CA PRO A 177 10.25 19.55 -2.73
C PRO A 177 9.37 18.45 -3.32
N GLN A 178 9.59 17.20 -2.93
CA GLN A 178 8.74 16.07 -3.34
C GLN A 178 7.32 16.18 -2.76
N THR A 179 7.17 16.61 -1.52
CA THR A 179 5.86 16.84 -0.87
C THR A 179 5.10 17.95 -1.58
N LEU A 180 5.76 19.07 -1.90
CA LEU A 180 5.18 20.16 -2.71
C LEU A 180 4.69 19.66 -4.07
N SER A 181 5.50 18.85 -4.76
CA SER A 181 5.17 18.33 -6.09
C SER A 181 3.91 17.45 -6.06
N VAL A 182 3.77 16.58 -5.05
CA VAL A 182 2.55 15.74 -4.87
C VAL A 182 1.33 16.61 -4.53
N ILE A 183 1.47 17.60 -3.64
CA ILE A 183 0.41 18.57 -3.33
C ILE A 183 -0.08 19.26 -4.61
N GLN A 184 0.83 19.74 -5.46
CA GLN A 184 0.50 20.41 -6.72
C GLN A 184 -0.21 19.47 -7.71
N THR A 185 0.21 18.19 -7.80
CA THR A 185 -0.48 17.20 -8.63
C THR A 185 -1.92 17.01 -8.20
N ARG A 186 -2.18 16.95 -6.89
CA ARG A 186 -3.50 16.70 -6.30
C ARG A 186 -4.37 17.97 -6.27
N ALA A 187 -3.78 19.15 -6.21
CA ALA A 187 -4.47 20.45 -6.26
C ALA A 187 -5.05 20.77 -7.65
N ASN A 188 -4.29 20.46 -8.71
CA ASN A 188 -4.61 20.82 -10.10
C ASN A 188 -6.02 20.38 -10.53
N PRO A 189 -6.45 19.12 -10.42
CA PRO A 189 -7.78 18.68 -10.87
C PRO A 189 -8.94 19.36 -10.15
N LEU A 190 -8.69 19.85 -8.94
CA LEU A 190 -9.69 20.52 -8.09
C LEU A 190 -9.66 22.04 -8.22
N ASN A 191 -8.80 22.60 -9.11
CA ASN A 191 -8.55 24.02 -9.27
C ASN A 191 -8.19 24.71 -7.93
N ILE A 192 -7.41 24.03 -7.08
CA ILE A 192 -6.85 24.62 -5.87
C ILE A 192 -5.58 25.37 -6.28
N GLU A 193 -5.53 26.66 -5.96
CA GLU A 193 -4.38 27.52 -6.19
C GLU A 193 -3.37 27.37 -5.05
N ILE A 194 -2.16 26.91 -5.38
CA ILE A 194 -1.07 26.75 -4.41
C ILE A 194 -0.22 28.00 -4.37
N ILE A 195 -0.17 28.66 -3.23
CA ILE A 195 0.65 29.85 -2.97
C ILE A 195 1.82 29.47 -2.06
N LEU A 196 3.03 29.54 -2.61
CA LEU A 196 4.27 29.27 -1.87
C LEU A 196 4.80 30.58 -1.27
N GLY A 197 5.11 30.57 0.02
CA GLY A 197 5.62 31.77 0.71
C GLY A 197 6.26 31.48 2.06
N ASP A 198 6.81 32.52 2.70
CA ASP A 198 7.27 32.46 4.07
C ASP A 198 6.04 32.43 5.01
N ILE A 199 5.96 31.40 5.84
CA ILE A 199 4.83 31.21 6.74
C ILE A 199 4.63 32.40 7.72
N ASN A 200 5.69 33.12 8.07
CA ASN A 200 5.61 34.30 8.91
C ASN A 200 4.90 35.50 8.24
N SER A 201 4.71 35.45 6.94
CA SER A 201 4.05 36.47 6.12
C SER A 201 2.63 36.09 5.66
N ILE A 202 2.05 35.01 6.20
CA ILE A 202 0.73 34.54 5.77
C ILE A 202 -0.38 35.57 6.03
N SER A 203 -1.18 35.85 4.98
CA SER A 203 -2.43 36.59 5.10
C SER A 203 -3.59 35.62 5.39
N GLU A 204 -3.87 35.40 6.66
CA GLU A 204 -4.77 34.33 7.13
C GLU A 204 -6.21 34.37 6.57
N ASN A 205 -6.66 35.53 6.09
CA ASN A 205 -8.01 35.71 5.54
C ASN A 205 -8.13 35.39 4.03
N GLU A 206 -7.01 35.09 3.36
CA GLU A 206 -6.96 34.82 1.92
C GLU A 206 -6.89 33.33 1.59
N PHE A 207 -6.84 32.45 2.57
CA PHE A 207 -6.60 31.02 2.38
C PHE A 207 -7.63 30.17 3.13
N PHE A 208 -8.03 29.05 2.54
CA PHE A 208 -8.84 28.07 3.28
C PHE A 208 -8.00 27.22 4.24
N GLY A 209 -6.70 27.14 4.02
CA GLY A 209 -5.78 26.40 4.87
C GLY A 209 -4.33 26.62 4.48
N CYS A 210 -3.44 26.11 5.33
CA CYS A 210 -1.99 26.12 5.11
C CYS A 210 -1.33 24.82 5.54
N ILE A 211 -0.11 24.56 5.01
CA ILE A 211 0.75 23.49 5.46
C ILE A 211 2.14 24.04 5.83
N ILE A 212 2.64 23.59 6.97
CA ILE A 212 3.93 23.99 7.54
C ILE A 212 4.80 22.75 7.67
N GLN A 213 6.04 22.79 7.19
CA GLN A 213 7.04 21.72 7.37
C GLN A 213 7.82 21.96 8.68
N TYR A 214 7.90 20.94 9.54
CA TYR A 214 8.53 21.06 10.84
C TYR A 214 9.32 19.79 11.23
N PRO A 215 10.68 19.83 11.23
CA PRO A 215 11.51 20.95 10.81
C PRO A 215 11.38 21.25 9.31
N GLY A 216 11.73 22.47 8.91
CA GLY A 216 11.81 22.83 7.51
C GLY A 216 12.91 22.04 6.76
N ARG A 217 12.85 22.00 5.42
CA ARG A 217 13.81 21.24 4.57
C ARG A 217 15.28 21.61 4.81
N GLU A 218 15.53 22.84 5.29
CA GLU A 218 16.88 23.34 5.61
C GLU A 218 17.25 23.10 7.10
N GLY A 219 16.40 22.38 7.84
CA GLY A 219 16.61 22.01 9.24
C GLY A 219 16.17 23.05 10.27
N ASN A 220 15.70 24.20 9.86
CA ASN A 220 15.27 25.26 10.77
C ASN A 220 14.07 24.87 11.63
N LEU A 221 14.15 25.17 12.92
CA LEU A 221 13.05 25.11 13.87
C LEU A 221 12.49 26.53 14.07
N ILE A 222 11.28 26.77 13.65
CA ILE A 222 10.54 28.02 13.91
C ILE A 222 9.89 27.98 15.29
N ASP A 223 9.60 29.12 15.85
CA ASP A 223 8.76 29.24 17.06
C ASP A 223 7.29 29.03 16.67
N ILE A 224 6.89 27.75 16.56
CA ILE A 224 5.58 27.35 16.04
C ILE A 224 4.45 27.80 16.98
N ASP A 225 4.67 27.77 18.30
CA ASP A 225 3.63 28.16 19.27
C ASP A 225 3.34 29.68 19.17
N ASN A 226 4.39 30.50 19.01
CA ASN A 226 4.22 31.93 18.77
C ASN A 226 3.52 32.19 17.43
N LEU A 227 3.92 31.49 16.36
CA LEU A 227 3.24 31.59 15.06
C LEU A 227 1.75 31.28 15.18
N LEU A 228 1.41 30.15 15.78
CA LEU A 228 0.03 29.69 15.93
C LEU A 228 -0.81 30.64 16.84
N SER A 229 -0.19 31.25 17.85
CA SER A 229 -0.87 32.21 18.74
C SER A 229 -1.24 33.51 18.03
N ASN A 230 -0.49 33.89 17.01
CA ASN A 230 -0.74 35.08 16.20
C ASN A 230 -1.84 34.89 15.14
N ILE A 231 -2.20 33.68 14.80
CA ILE A 231 -3.29 33.36 13.86
C ILE A 231 -4.64 33.54 14.59
N GLN A 232 -5.45 34.50 14.15
CA GLN A 232 -6.73 34.84 14.72
C GLN A 232 -7.93 34.28 13.94
N ASN A 233 -7.73 33.86 12.70
CA ASN A 233 -8.81 33.36 11.86
C ASN A 233 -9.03 31.84 12.12
N ASP A 234 -10.09 31.50 12.86
CA ASP A 234 -10.45 30.09 13.14
C ASP A 234 -10.92 29.31 11.89
N ASP A 235 -11.22 29.98 10.79
CA ASP A 235 -11.57 29.36 9.52
C ASP A 235 -10.34 28.83 8.75
N LEU A 236 -9.14 29.38 9.01
CA LEU A 236 -7.89 28.89 8.41
C LEU A 236 -7.55 27.51 8.98
N LYS A 237 -7.45 26.50 8.10
CA LYS A 237 -7.10 25.12 8.48
C LYS A 237 -5.59 24.93 8.46
N ILE A 238 -5.05 24.39 9.56
CA ILE A 238 -3.61 24.28 9.75
C ILE A 238 -3.18 22.80 9.71
N ILE A 239 -2.25 22.50 8.79
CA ILE A 239 -1.63 21.19 8.62
C ILE A 239 -0.16 21.31 9.00
N LEU A 240 0.34 20.39 9.84
CA LEU A 240 1.77 20.23 10.11
C LEU A 240 2.31 18.96 9.43
N ALA A 241 3.35 19.12 8.62
CA ALA A 241 4.16 18.00 8.15
C ALA A 241 5.38 17.87 9.06
N VAL A 242 5.45 16.81 9.87
CA VAL A 242 6.43 16.72 10.97
C VAL A 242 7.36 15.52 10.82
N ASP A 243 8.59 15.69 11.32
CA ASP A 243 9.46 14.55 11.66
C ASP A 243 8.99 13.96 13.00
N LEU A 244 8.54 12.71 12.96
CA LEU A 244 8.01 12.05 14.16
C LEU A 244 9.09 11.84 15.25
N MET A 245 10.36 11.71 14.88
CA MET A 245 11.46 11.57 15.84
C MET A 245 11.73 12.89 16.59
N LEU A 246 11.54 14.05 15.95
CA LEU A 246 11.57 15.36 16.61
C LEU A 246 10.47 15.44 17.69
N MET A 247 9.26 14.92 17.41
CA MET A 247 8.13 14.92 18.36
C MET A 247 8.40 14.13 19.63
N VAL A 248 9.43 13.28 19.66
CA VAL A 248 9.90 12.61 20.88
C VAL A 248 10.64 13.56 21.81
N THR A 249 11.40 14.53 21.24
CA THR A 249 12.29 15.45 21.99
C THR A 249 11.61 16.76 22.37
N ILE A 250 10.74 17.29 21.52
CA ILE A 250 10.05 18.57 21.77
C ILE A 250 8.59 18.39 22.20
N GLU A 251 8.07 19.35 22.95
CA GLU A 251 6.65 19.40 23.23
C GLU A 251 5.89 19.67 21.92
N PRO A 252 4.99 18.78 21.51
CA PRO A 252 4.18 19.03 20.30
C PRO A 252 3.39 20.32 20.45
N PRO A 253 3.23 21.11 19.38
CA PRO A 253 2.41 22.33 19.40
C PRO A 253 0.98 22.04 19.85
N SER A 254 0.31 23.04 20.43
CA SER A 254 -1.05 22.87 20.94
C SER A 254 -2.00 22.29 19.89
N PRO A 255 -2.66 21.16 20.14
CA PRO A 255 -3.57 20.53 19.19
C PRO A 255 -4.80 21.38 18.89
N ASP A 256 -5.15 22.36 19.73
CA ASP A 256 -6.33 23.20 19.55
C ASP A 256 -6.26 24.02 18.25
N LYS A 257 -5.08 24.49 17.87
CA LYS A 257 -4.87 25.30 16.66
C LYS A 257 -4.56 24.46 15.41
N ILE A 258 -4.23 23.17 15.56
CA ILE A 258 -3.82 22.31 14.46
C ILE A 258 -4.98 21.40 14.07
N ASP A 259 -5.29 21.30 12.77
CA ASP A 259 -6.34 20.42 12.29
C ASP A 259 -5.81 19.04 11.90
N VAL A 260 -4.60 18.96 11.33
CA VAL A 260 -3.98 17.70 10.85
C VAL A 260 -2.48 17.71 11.10
N VAL A 261 -1.94 16.57 11.51
CA VAL A 261 -0.50 16.29 11.54
C VAL A 261 -0.21 15.11 10.63
N VAL A 262 0.75 15.28 9.72
CA VAL A 262 1.19 14.24 8.77
C VAL A 262 2.71 14.07 8.83
N GLY A 263 3.21 12.96 8.30
CA GLY A 263 4.64 12.69 8.17
C GLY A 263 4.89 11.23 7.79
N THR A 264 6.17 10.86 7.81
CA THR A 264 6.58 9.46 7.60
C THR A 264 7.08 8.83 8.90
N THR A 265 6.90 7.51 9.04
CA THR A 265 7.47 6.73 10.16
C THR A 265 8.78 6.03 9.76
N GLN A 266 9.41 6.42 8.65
CA GLN A 266 10.60 5.76 8.12
C GLN A 266 11.73 5.67 9.17
N ARG A 267 11.93 6.72 9.97
CA ARG A 267 12.96 6.76 11.05
C ARG A 267 12.72 5.77 12.19
N PHE A 268 11.57 5.12 12.24
CA PHE A 268 11.24 4.09 13.23
C PHE A 268 11.62 2.70 12.71
N GLY A 269 12.90 2.54 12.34
CA GLY A 269 13.49 1.26 11.98
C GLY A 269 13.17 0.75 10.59
N ILE A 270 12.70 1.58 9.67
CA ILE A 270 12.39 1.17 8.30
C ILE A 270 13.56 1.48 7.36
N PRO A 271 14.07 0.50 6.59
CA PRO A 271 15.17 0.74 5.66
C PRO A 271 14.85 1.80 4.62
N LEU A 272 15.87 2.51 4.13
CA LEU A 272 15.73 3.53 3.08
C LEU A 272 15.18 2.99 1.77
N GLY A 273 15.67 1.80 1.34
CA GLY A 273 15.16 1.05 0.20
C GLY A 273 15.04 1.82 -1.10
N TYR A 274 15.93 2.78 -1.35
CA TYR A 274 15.91 3.68 -2.51
C TYR A 274 14.57 4.45 -2.64
N GLY A 275 13.93 4.77 -1.51
CA GLY A 275 12.71 5.56 -1.42
C GLY A 275 11.48 4.84 -0.88
N GLY A 276 11.58 3.56 -0.62
CA GLY A 276 10.49 2.82 0.01
C GLY A 276 10.44 1.33 -0.32
N PRO A 277 9.44 0.64 0.28
CA PRO A 277 8.19 1.17 0.87
C PRO A 277 8.37 1.79 2.26
N HIS A 278 7.65 2.87 2.56
CA HIS A 278 7.61 3.52 3.87
C HIS A 278 6.17 3.80 4.29
N ALA A 279 5.85 3.66 5.59
CA ALA A 279 4.53 4.01 6.10
C ALA A 279 4.48 5.48 6.50
N ALA A 280 3.59 6.25 5.88
CA ALA A 280 3.21 7.56 6.37
C ALA A 280 2.08 7.46 7.39
N PHE A 281 1.88 8.53 8.15
CA PHE A 281 0.78 8.66 9.09
C PHE A 281 -0.04 9.92 8.80
N PHE A 282 -1.27 9.89 9.30
CA PHE A 282 -2.22 10.99 9.25
C PHE A 282 -2.96 11.02 10.58
N ALA A 283 -2.78 12.09 11.34
CA ALA A 283 -3.42 12.28 12.64
C ALA A 283 -4.26 13.56 12.63
N THR A 284 -5.42 13.55 13.29
CA THR A 284 -6.38 14.66 13.25
C THR A 284 -7.29 14.69 14.49
N LYS A 285 -8.15 15.71 14.57
CA LYS A 285 -9.18 15.85 15.61
C LYS A 285 -10.34 14.90 15.38
N GLU A 286 -11.00 14.47 16.44
CA GLU A 286 -12.15 13.56 16.38
C GLU A 286 -13.30 14.11 15.52
N LYS A 287 -13.50 15.44 15.48
CA LYS A 287 -14.50 16.07 14.61
C LYS A 287 -14.39 15.68 13.14
N TYR A 288 -13.20 15.29 12.68
CA TYR A 288 -12.92 14.86 11.30
C TYR A 288 -12.95 13.33 11.09
N LYS A 289 -13.30 12.52 12.09
CA LYS A 289 -13.26 11.06 12.03
C LYS A 289 -13.95 10.42 10.80
N ARG A 290 -14.97 11.12 10.26
CA ARG A 290 -15.69 10.67 9.05
C ARG A 290 -15.07 11.14 7.73
N ASN A 291 -14.02 11.95 7.79
CA ASN A 291 -13.35 12.55 6.64
C ASN A 291 -11.88 12.09 6.50
N ILE A 292 -11.31 11.48 7.53
CA ILE A 292 -9.90 11.01 7.52
C ILE A 292 -9.67 9.98 6.40
N PRO A 293 -8.60 10.13 5.60
CA PRO A 293 -8.26 9.15 4.56
C PRO A 293 -7.63 7.88 5.17
N GLY A 294 -7.65 6.80 4.42
CA GLY A 294 -7.07 5.53 4.84
C GLY A 294 -7.90 4.78 5.89
N ARG A 295 -7.41 3.63 6.33
CA ARG A 295 -8.10 2.76 7.28
C ARG A 295 -7.88 3.21 8.71
N ILE A 296 -8.85 2.91 9.56
CA ILE A 296 -8.78 3.12 11.00
C ILE A 296 -9.09 1.79 11.67
N ILE A 297 -8.29 1.41 12.66
CA ILE A 297 -8.57 0.28 13.54
C ILE A 297 -9.32 0.81 14.75
N GLY A 298 -10.36 0.08 15.14
CA GLY A 298 -11.17 0.42 16.30
C GLY A 298 -11.41 -0.78 17.22
N VAL A 299 -11.57 -0.47 18.48
CA VAL A 299 -11.93 -1.43 19.52
C VAL A 299 -13.44 -1.69 19.46
N THR A 300 -13.83 -2.92 19.71
CA THR A 300 -15.22 -3.37 19.82
C THR A 300 -15.30 -4.58 20.74
N LYS A 301 -16.41 -5.30 20.70
CA LYS A 301 -16.60 -6.58 21.36
C LYS A 301 -17.13 -7.62 20.37
N ASP A 302 -16.95 -8.87 20.68
CA ASP A 302 -17.64 -9.95 19.98
C ASP A 302 -19.04 -10.23 20.58
N ILE A 303 -19.73 -11.23 20.05
CA ILE A 303 -21.07 -11.58 20.50
C ILE A 303 -21.15 -12.11 21.94
N ASP A 304 -20.04 -12.57 22.52
CA ASP A 304 -19.95 -13.00 23.92
C ASP A 304 -19.57 -11.83 24.86
N GLY A 305 -19.28 -10.64 24.29
CA GLY A 305 -18.86 -9.46 25.01
C GLY A 305 -17.35 -9.36 25.20
N ASP A 306 -16.58 -10.29 24.65
CA ASP A 306 -15.11 -10.28 24.72
C ASP A 306 -14.52 -9.14 23.87
N HIS A 307 -13.43 -8.54 24.38
CA HIS A 307 -12.70 -7.51 23.67
C HIS A 307 -12.25 -7.98 22.29
N SER A 308 -12.53 -7.21 21.27
CA SER A 308 -12.15 -7.49 19.90
C SER A 308 -11.83 -6.25 19.12
N LEU A 309 -11.12 -6.41 18.00
CA LEU A 309 -10.65 -5.34 17.13
C LEU A 309 -11.24 -5.51 15.73
N ARG A 310 -11.38 -4.39 15.02
CA ARG A 310 -11.89 -4.37 13.65
C ARG A 310 -11.41 -3.14 12.89
N MET A 311 -11.60 -3.13 11.58
CA MET A 311 -11.54 -1.89 10.81
C MET A 311 -12.79 -1.05 11.08
N ALA A 312 -12.60 0.19 11.54
CA ALA A 312 -13.68 1.09 11.95
C ALA A 312 -14.12 2.03 10.82
N LEU A 313 -15.40 2.46 10.86
CA LEU A 313 -15.97 3.46 9.95
C LEU A 313 -15.76 3.12 8.46
N GLN A 314 -15.86 1.85 8.08
CA GLN A 314 -15.68 1.40 6.68
C GLN A 314 -16.63 2.09 5.70
N THR A 315 -17.76 2.63 6.18
CA THR A 315 -18.74 3.36 5.36
C THR A 315 -18.21 4.60 4.66
N ARG A 316 -17.01 5.10 5.01
CA ARG A 316 -16.34 6.23 4.33
C ARG A 316 -15.36 5.78 3.23
N GLU A 317 -15.04 4.48 3.16
CA GLU A 317 -14.06 3.92 2.24
C GLU A 317 -14.64 3.67 0.83
N GLN A 318 -13.74 3.54 -0.16
CA GLN A 318 -14.08 3.46 -1.58
C GLN A 318 -14.88 2.20 -1.97
N HIS A 319 -14.70 1.08 -1.27
CA HIS A 319 -15.46 -0.15 -1.55
C HIS A 319 -16.96 -0.05 -1.20
N ILE A 320 -17.34 0.92 -0.34
CA ILE A 320 -18.74 1.19 0.03
C ILE A 320 -19.24 2.48 -0.64
N LYS A 321 -18.51 3.58 -0.53
CA LYS A 321 -18.96 4.91 -0.99
C LYS A 321 -18.66 5.20 -2.47
N ARG A 322 -17.74 4.46 -3.10
CA ARG A 322 -17.37 4.60 -4.52
C ARG A 322 -16.97 6.05 -4.86
N ASP A 323 -17.71 6.73 -5.72
CA ASP A 323 -17.53 8.13 -6.13
C ASP A 323 -17.64 9.16 -4.98
N ARG A 324 -18.23 8.78 -3.85
CA ARG A 324 -18.39 9.61 -2.65
C ARG A 324 -17.42 9.26 -1.54
N ALA A 325 -16.44 8.41 -1.80
CA ALA A 325 -15.43 8.04 -0.83
C ALA A 325 -14.55 9.23 -0.39
N THR A 326 -13.99 9.15 0.80
CA THR A 326 -13.06 10.19 1.30
C THR A 326 -11.73 10.20 0.55
N SER A 327 -11.30 9.04 0.04
CA SER A 327 -10.08 8.84 -0.74
C SER A 327 -10.21 7.59 -1.61
N ASN A 328 -9.33 7.41 -2.60
CA ASN A 328 -9.24 6.20 -3.40
C ASN A 328 -8.34 5.11 -2.76
N ILE A 329 -7.68 5.38 -1.64
CA ILE A 329 -6.70 4.47 -1.02
C ILE A 329 -7.36 3.15 -0.63
N CYS A 330 -6.79 2.04 -1.10
CA CYS A 330 -7.18 0.66 -0.78
C CYS A 330 -6.00 -0.07 -0.10
N THR A 331 -4.95 -0.40 -0.86
CA THR A 331 -3.68 -0.89 -0.31
C THR A 331 -2.87 0.31 0.19
N ALA A 332 -2.37 0.22 1.43
CA ALA A 332 -1.52 1.21 2.08
C ALA A 332 -0.11 0.63 2.32
N GLN A 333 0.49 0.82 3.50
CA GLN A 333 1.84 0.35 3.86
C GLN A 333 1.82 -0.39 5.20
N VAL A 334 0.91 -1.35 5.34
CA VAL A 334 0.59 -1.99 6.63
C VAL A 334 1.78 -2.70 7.26
N LEU A 335 2.53 -3.50 6.47
CA LEU A 335 3.70 -4.23 7.01
C LEU A 335 4.74 -3.26 7.62
N LEU A 336 4.96 -2.12 6.97
CA LEU A 336 5.90 -1.10 7.42
C LEU A 336 5.36 -0.36 8.67
N ALA A 337 4.06 -0.11 8.74
CA ALA A 337 3.41 0.45 9.93
C ALA A 337 3.55 -0.49 11.14
N VAL A 338 3.36 -1.80 10.92
CA VAL A 338 3.60 -2.81 11.96
C VAL A 338 5.05 -2.78 12.43
N MET A 339 6.03 -2.73 11.51
CA MET A 339 7.46 -2.63 11.86
C MET A 339 7.75 -1.37 12.69
N ALA A 340 7.22 -0.20 12.27
CA ALA A 340 7.39 1.07 12.99
C ALA A 340 6.75 1.04 14.38
N GLY A 341 5.57 0.48 14.52
CA GLY A 341 4.91 0.26 15.81
C GLY A 341 5.72 -0.65 16.73
N MET A 342 6.27 -1.75 16.19
CA MET A 342 7.13 -2.67 16.96
C MET A 342 8.49 -2.06 17.32
N TYR A 343 9.02 -1.13 16.52
CA TYR A 343 10.20 -0.33 16.89
C TYR A 343 9.93 0.47 18.18
N ALA A 344 8.78 1.14 18.24
CA ALA A 344 8.39 1.87 19.46
C ALA A 344 8.13 0.93 20.65
N VAL A 345 7.52 -0.23 20.42
CA VAL A 345 7.32 -1.27 21.46
C VAL A 345 8.66 -1.80 22.01
N TYR A 346 9.65 -2.00 21.13
CA TYR A 346 10.96 -2.52 21.51
C TYR A 346 11.80 -1.50 22.28
N HIS A 347 11.90 -0.26 21.78
CA HIS A 347 12.72 0.79 22.41
C HIS A 347 12.04 1.41 23.63
N GLY A 348 10.71 1.47 23.62
CA GLY A 348 9.93 2.15 24.65
C GLY A 348 10.19 3.65 24.74
N PRO A 349 9.54 4.35 25.68
CA PRO A 349 9.67 5.80 25.79
C PRO A 349 11.12 6.25 26.08
N LYS A 350 11.84 5.48 26.91
CA LYS A 350 13.25 5.82 27.23
C LYS A 350 14.15 5.64 26.03
N GLY A 351 14.08 4.49 25.34
CA GLY A 351 14.95 4.22 24.19
C GLY A 351 14.71 5.21 23.04
N LEU A 352 13.46 5.56 22.75
CA LEU A 352 13.17 6.59 21.74
C LEU A 352 13.73 7.96 22.11
N LYS A 353 13.62 8.38 23.39
CA LYS A 353 14.24 9.63 23.88
C LYS A 353 15.75 9.60 23.75
N ASP A 354 16.39 8.49 24.11
CA ASP A 354 17.84 8.32 23.99
C ASP A 354 18.29 8.41 22.52
N ILE A 355 17.55 7.79 21.58
CA ILE A 355 17.83 7.85 20.14
C ILE A 355 17.67 9.29 19.62
N SER A 356 16.52 9.92 19.87
CA SER A 356 16.22 11.28 19.39
C SER A 356 17.22 12.31 19.93
N ASN A 357 17.52 12.25 21.23
CA ASN A 357 18.52 13.12 21.85
C ASN A 357 19.93 12.89 21.29
N SER A 358 20.33 11.64 21.06
CA SER A 358 21.60 11.30 20.43
C SER A 358 21.73 11.90 19.04
N ILE A 359 20.69 11.83 18.23
CA ILE A 359 20.66 12.45 16.90
C ILE A 359 20.89 13.95 17.01
N HIS A 360 20.15 14.63 17.87
CA HIS A 360 20.32 16.07 18.06
C HIS A 360 21.72 16.45 18.57
N LEU A 361 22.26 15.73 19.56
CA LEU A 361 23.61 16.01 20.09
C LEU A 361 24.71 15.83 19.03
N LYS A 362 24.56 14.90 18.08
CA LYS A 362 25.44 14.75 16.92
C LYS A 362 25.41 16.00 16.01
N ALA A 363 24.20 16.54 15.76
CA ALA A 363 24.04 17.78 15.01
C ALA A 363 24.67 18.98 15.75
N VAL A 364 24.50 19.08 17.07
CA VAL A 364 25.15 20.11 17.91
C VAL A 364 26.67 19.99 17.86
N TYR A 365 27.21 18.78 17.90
CA TYR A 365 28.67 18.57 17.77
C TYR A 365 29.17 19.08 16.41
N LEU A 366 28.51 18.74 15.31
CA LEU A 366 28.86 19.26 13.98
C LEU A 366 28.76 20.79 13.91
N TYR A 367 27.64 21.35 14.42
CA TYR A 367 27.42 22.79 14.47
C TYR A 367 28.59 23.51 15.13
N ASN A 368 28.98 23.09 16.32
CA ASN A 368 30.08 23.69 17.09
C ASN A 368 31.45 23.55 16.38
N ARG A 369 31.73 22.37 15.83
CA ARG A 369 33.00 22.10 15.12
C ARG A 369 33.12 22.93 13.84
N ILE A 370 32.06 22.98 13.03
CA ILE A 370 32.04 23.73 11.75
C ILE A 370 32.03 25.24 12.01
N SER A 371 31.28 25.71 13.01
CA SER A 371 31.32 27.13 13.41
C SER A 371 32.73 27.58 13.77
N SER A 372 33.52 26.70 14.41
CA SER A 372 34.94 27.03 14.78
C SER A 372 35.86 27.22 13.56
N LEU A 373 35.43 26.75 12.37
CA LEU A 373 36.13 26.96 11.12
C LEU A 373 35.75 28.29 10.43
N GLY A 374 34.79 29.05 10.99
CA GLY A 374 34.32 30.31 10.45
C GLY A 374 33.37 30.16 9.26
N ILE A 375 32.83 28.98 8.99
CA ILE A 375 31.82 28.78 7.96
C ILE A 375 30.48 29.29 8.49
N PRO A 376 29.78 30.16 7.75
CA PRO A 376 28.46 30.64 8.15
C PRO A 376 27.44 29.48 8.20
N ILE A 377 26.77 29.33 9.35
CA ILE A 377 25.65 28.40 9.53
C ILE A 377 24.37 29.24 9.55
N LYS A 378 23.42 28.89 8.67
CA LYS A 378 22.24 29.69 8.39
C LYS A 378 21.29 29.81 9.58
N TYR A 379 21.12 28.74 10.34
CA TYR A 379 20.19 28.65 11.46
C TYR A 379 20.89 28.20 12.72
N SER A 380 20.57 28.82 13.86
CA SER A 380 21.06 28.44 15.19
C SER A 380 20.10 27.48 15.92
N LYS A 381 18.85 27.34 15.43
CA LYS A 381 17.83 26.43 15.98
C LYS A 381 17.54 25.35 14.94
N PHE A 382 17.86 24.11 15.26
CA PHE A 382 17.74 22.95 14.37
C PHE A 382 17.51 21.68 15.21
N PHE A 383 17.08 20.60 14.54
CA PHE A 383 17.01 19.27 15.17
C PHE A 383 18.23 18.41 14.80
N ASP A 384 18.26 17.91 13.57
CA ASP A 384 19.26 16.97 13.07
C ASP A 384 19.99 17.47 11.83
N THR A 385 19.52 18.58 11.26
CA THR A 385 20.00 19.13 9.99
C THR A 385 20.55 20.53 10.19
N ILE A 386 21.81 20.75 9.77
CA ILE A 386 22.45 22.05 9.74
C ILE A 386 22.66 22.50 8.30
N THR A 387 22.41 23.78 8.02
CA THR A 387 22.58 24.37 6.68
C THR A 387 23.69 25.42 6.70
N LEU A 388 24.64 25.24 5.80
CA LEU A 388 25.85 26.03 5.65
C LEU A 388 25.78 26.89 4.40
N GLU A 389 26.25 28.13 4.47
CA GLU A 389 26.45 29.01 3.33
C GLU A 389 27.89 28.90 2.86
N CYS A 390 28.12 28.29 1.69
CA CYS A 390 29.45 27.92 1.24
C CYS A 390 29.49 27.61 -0.26
N ASN A 391 30.73 27.47 -0.82
CA ASN A 391 30.90 27.00 -2.20
C ASN A 391 30.57 25.52 -2.30
N THR A 392 29.37 25.23 -2.81
CA THR A 392 28.84 23.87 -2.93
C THR A 392 29.71 22.98 -3.79
N GLN A 393 30.19 23.47 -4.96
CA GLN A 393 30.90 22.65 -5.94
C GLN A 393 32.21 22.08 -5.40
N GLU A 394 33.00 22.90 -4.70
CA GLU A 394 34.29 22.47 -4.16
C GLU A 394 34.13 21.52 -2.99
N ILE A 395 33.19 21.82 -2.06
CA ILE A 395 32.95 21.00 -0.88
C ILE A 395 32.37 19.64 -1.30
N SER A 396 31.43 19.61 -2.22
CA SER A 396 30.84 18.36 -2.71
C SER A 396 31.86 17.48 -3.42
N LYS A 397 32.78 18.07 -4.16
CA LYS A 397 33.88 17.31 -4.77
C LYS A 397 34.77 16.64 -3.72
N ILE A 398 35.10 17.35 -2.63
CA ILE A 398 35.87 16.79 -1.52
C ILE A 398 35.05 15.69 -0.81
N ALA A 399 33.76 15.94 -0.50
CA ALA A 399 32.87 14.99 0.14
C ALA A 399 32.75 13.69 -0.67
N LEU A 400 32.49 13.80 -1.98
CA LEU A 400 32.42 12.65 -2.89
C LEU A 400 33.74 11.85 -2.95
N SER A 401 34.90 12.51 -2.86
CA SER A 401 36.21 11.83 -2.80
C SER A 401 36.39 11.00 -1.53
N LYS A 402 35.63 11.32 -0.46
CA LYS A 402 35.56 10.62 0.81
C LYS A 402 34.36 9.69 0.93
N ASN A 403 33.63 9.47 -0.17
CA ASN A 403 32.38 8.67 -0.22
C ASN A 403 31.25 9.22 0.69
N ILE A 404 31.09 10.54 0.72
CA ILE A 404 30.07 11.25 1.50
C ILE A 404 29.15 12.03 0.55
N ASN A 405 27.85 11.99 0.81
CA ASN A 405 26.83 12.79 0.13
C ASN A 405 26.21 13.82 1.09
N PHE A 406 26.12 15.06 0.63
CA PHE A 406 25.37 16.14 1.28
C PHE A 406 24.18 16.58 0.40
N CYS A 407 23.26 17.37 0.96
CA CYS A 407 22.16 17.97 0.23
C CYS A 407 22.60 19.32 -0.40
N GLU A 408 22.41 19.45 -1.72
CA GLU A 408 22.85 20.61 -2.53
C GLU A 408 21.67 21.25 -3.32
N LEU A 409 20.45 21.19 -2.76
CA LEU A 409 19.27 21.68 -3.51
C LEU A 409 19.25 23.19 -3.76
N ILE A 410 19.95 23.96 -2.95
CA ILE A 410 19.98 25.41 -3.03
C ILE A 410 21.41 25.85 -3.39
N GLU A 411 21.53 26.72 -4.37
CA GLU A 411 22.82 27.24 -4.80
C GLU A 411 23.55 27.92 -3.64
N ASN A 412 24.85 27.64 -3.51
CA ASN A 412 25.71 28.13 -2.43
C ASN A 412 25.30 27.72 -1.01
N GLN A 413 24.51 26.66 -0.88
CA GLN A 413 24.10 26.07 0.41
C GLN A 413 24.29 24.57 0.43
N ILE A 414 24.81 24.06 1.54
CA ILE A 414 24.90 22.62 1.83
C ILE A 414 24.12 22.35 3.12
N SER A 415 23.17 21.43 3.06
CA SER A 415 22.51 20.90 4.25
C SER A 415 23.07 19.52 4.59
N ILE A 416 23.31 19.29 5.89
CA ILE A 416 23.87 18.04 6.44
C ILE A 416 22.90 17.52 7.49
N SER A 417 22.27 16.38 7.19
CA SER A 417 21.27 15.75 8.04
C SER A 417 21.86 14.49 8.69
N VAL A 418 22.14 14.55 9.99
CA VAL A 418 22.62 13.38 10.74
C VAL A 418 21.46 12.47 11.15
N ASN A 419 21.79 11.23 11.49
CA ASN A 419 20.78 10.21 11.74
C ASN A 419 21.20 9.25 12.87
N GLU A 420 20.36 8.25 13.15
CA GLU A 420 20.60 7.26 14.20
C GLU A 420 21.95 6.54 14.02
N LYS A 421 22.30 6.15 12.79
CA LYS A 421 23.49 5.37 12.47
C LYS A 421 24.78 6.19 12.40
N THR A 422 24.68 7.52 12.35
CA THR A 422 25.86 8.41 12.36
C THR A 422 26.66 8.22 13.65
N ASP A 423 27.91 7.84 13.59
CA ASP A 423 28.81 7.69 14.73
C ASP A 423 29.84 8.84 14.82
N LEU A 424 30.73 8.78 15.82
CA LEU A 424 31.74 9.83 16.03
C LEU A 424 32.82 9.85 14.93
N GLU A 425 33.11 8.70 14.32
CA GLU A 425 34.04 8.61 13.19
C GLU A 425 33.41 9.28 11.95
N ASP A 426 32.14 9.03 11.71
CA ASP A 426 31.35 9.68 10.65
C ASP A 426 31.36 11.21 10.81
N LEU A 427 31.10 11.69 12.04
CA LEU A 427 31.12 13.12 12.34
C LEU A 427 32.50 13.74 12.06
N ASN A 428 33.57 13.05 12.43
CA ASN A 428 34.95 13.51 12.16
C ASN A 428 35.25 13.46 10.64
N GLN A 429 34.75 12.49 9.90
CA GLN A 429 34.89 12.43 8.45
C GLN A 429 34.14 13.59 7.78
N ILE A 430 32.92 13.92 8.21
CA ILE A 430 32.17 15.09 7.75
C ILE A 430 32.99 16.38 8.00
N ILE A 431 33.48 16.57 9.23
CA ILE A 431 34.28 17.73 9.62
C ILE A 431 35.55 17.83 8.74
N SER A 432 36.22 16.70 8.46
CA SER A 432 37.42 16.66 7.64
C SER A 432 37.21 17.17 6.19
N VAL A 433 35.97 17.11 5.67
CA VAL A 433 35.64 17.72 4.35
C VAL A 433 35.87 19.23 4.40
N PHE A 434 35.41 19.88 5.46
CA PHE A 434 35.50 21.33 5.65
C PHE A 434 36.92 21.77 6.05
N GLU A 435 37.60 20.95 6.84
CA GLU A 435 39.02 21.16 7.17
C GLU A 435 39.90 21.13 5.92
N ASP A 436 39.70 20.17 5.04
CA ASP A 436 40.41 20.04 3.78
C ASP A 436 40.07 21.19 2.81
N TYR A 437 38.82 21.63 2.78
CA TYR A 437 38.37 22.77 1.98
C TYR A 437 39.08 24.08 2.39
N LEU A 438 39.22 24.32 3.69
CA LEU A 438 39.80 25.55 4.25
C LEU A 438 41.31 25.46 4.46
N GLY A 439 41.91 24.27 4.42
CA GLY A 439 43.32 24.06 4.75
C GLY A 439 43.64 24.29 6.22
N GLN A 440 42.67 24.24 7.13
CA GLN A 440 42.85 24.47 8.57
C GLN A 440 42.09 23.43 9.38
N LYS A 441 42.49 23.26 10.67
CA LYS A 441 41.81 22.33 11.56
C LYS A 441 40.77 23.04 12.43
N SER A 442 39.65 22.37 12.64
CA SER A 442 38.61 22.81 13.57
C SER A 442 39.07 22.67 15.03
N ASN A 443 38.51 23.49 15.90
CA ASN A 443 38.76 23.38 17.34
C ASN A 443 38.32 22.02 17.89
N LYS A 444 39.14 21.34 18.66
CA LYS A 444 38.71 20.14 19.40
C LYS A 444 37.78 20.56 20.51
N ILE A 445 36.64 19.93 20.59
CA ILE A 445 35.63 20.11 21.65
C ILE A 445 35.21 18.75 22.17
N ASP A 446 34.78 18.71 23.41
CA ASP A 446 34.10 17.52 23.95
C ASP A 446 32.75 17.31 23.29
N PHE A 447 32.29 16.06 23.28
CA PHE A 447 30.96 15.76 22.78
C PHE A 447 29.90 16.42 23.67
N PRO A 448 28.94 17.16 23.12
CA PRO A 448 27.95 17.91 23.89
C PRO A 448 27.04 16.99 24.70
N ASN A 449 26.64 17.46 25.87
CA ASN A 449 25.69 16.75 26.76
C ASN A 449 24.37 17.52 26.97
N ASN A 450 24.27 18.75 26.41
CA ASN A 450 23.08 19.57 26.52
C ASN A 450 22.42 19.76 25.14
N LEU A 451 21.11 19.61 25.10
CA LEU A 451 20.34 19.90 23.90
C LEU A 451 20.30 21.41 23.62
N MET A 452 20.38 21.77 22.35
CA MET A 452 20.25 23.15 21.84
C MET A 452 18.86 23.34 21.18
N ILE A 453 17.83 22.85 21.85
CA ILE A 453 16.43 22.93 21.41
C ILE A 453 15.62 23.66 22.50
N ASP A 454 14.77 24.60 22.07
CA ASP A 454 13.75 25.19 22.91
C ASP A 454 12.56 24.23 23.06
N ASN A 455 11.74 24.43 24.08
CA ASN A 455 10.51 23.67 24.28
C ASN A 455 10.70 22.14 24.36
N ILE A 456 11.74 21.71 25.11
CA ILE A 456 11.99 20.28 25.37
C ILE A 456 10.75 19.64 25.99
N ARG A 457 10.36 18.47 25.47
CA ARG A 457 9.18 17.73 25.88
C ARG A 457 9.20 17.37 27.36
N LYS A 458 8.20 17.86 28.09
CA LYS A 458 7.96 17.56 29.51
C LYS A 458 6.88 16.51 29.70
N SER A 459 5.97 16.40 28.73
CA SER A 459 4.92 15.41 28.79
C SER A 459 5.48 13.98 28.65
N GLU A 460 4.87 13.05 29.36
CA GLU A 460 5.18 11.62 29.19
C GLU A 460 4.77 11.17 27.78
N ILE A 461 5.45 10.15 27.28
CA ILE A 461 5.16 9.53 25.98
C ILE A 461 5.00 8.04 26.14
N LEU A 462 4.16 7.42 25.32
CA LEU A 462 4.00 5.97 25.21
C LEU A 462 3.78 5.31 26.57
N ILE A 463 2.85 5.88 27.34
CA ILE A 463 2.55 5.42 28.70
C ILE A 463 1.85 4.07 28.74
N HIS A 464 1.18 3.67 27.63
CA HIS A 464 0.49 2.40 27.55
C HIS A 464 1.46 1.22 27.76
N PRO A 465 1.07 0.17 28.53
CA PRO A 465 1.95 -0.95 28.88
C PRO A 465 2.59 -1.66 27.71
N VAL A 466 1.96 -1.72 26.55
CA VAL A 466 2.53 -2.36 25.34
C VAL A 466 3.90 -1.75 25.00
N PHE A 467 4.10 -0.46 25.24
CA PHE A 467 5.38 0.23 24.99
C PHE A 467 6.35 0.12 26.18
N ASN A 468 5.97 -0.55 27.26
CA ASN A 468 6.75 -0.65 28.50
C ASN A 468 7.02 -2.10 28.93
N SER A 469 6.66 -3.11 28.12
CA SER A 469 6.70 -4.52 28.51
C SER A 469 7.69 -5.38 27.70
N TYR A 470 8.05 -5.02 26.46
CA TYR A 470 8.69 -5.93 25.52
C TYR A 470 10.08 -5.47 25.06
N HIS A 471 10.94 -5.01 25.98
CA HIS A 471 12.24 -4.43 25.69
C HIS A 471 13.38 -5.45 25.52
N SER A 472 13.18 -6.72 25.88
CA SER A 472 14.17 -7.77 25.58
C SER A 472 13.81 -8.48 24.26
N GLU A 473 14.84 -8.97 23.57
CA GLU A 473 14.67 -9.71 22.30
C GLU A 473 13.71 -10.89 22.47
N THR A 474 13.85 -11.66 23.54
CA THR A 474 12.97 -12.80 23.84
C THR A 474 11.52 -12.37 24.10
N SER A 475 11.29 -11.30 24.86
CA SER A 475 9.93 -10.84 25.16
C SER A 475 9.24 -10.30 23.91
N LEU A 476 9.96 -9.51 23.08
CA LEU A 476 9.41 -9.00 21.83
C LEU A 476 9.11 -10.14 20.83
N MET A 477 10.04 -11.08 20.66
CA MET A 477 9.84 -12.24 19.79
C MET A 477 8.57 -13.02 20.19
N ARG A 478 8.36 -13.25 21.48
CA ARG A 478 7.16 -13.93 22.00
C ARG A 478 5.90 -13.12 21.80
N TYR A 479 5.97 -11.80 21.96
CA TYR A 479 4.84 -10.90 21.68
C TYR A 479 4.47 -10.94 20.20
N ILE A 480 5.41 -10.75 19.29
CA ILE A 480 5.18 -10.84 17.84
C ILE A 480 4.55 -12.19 17.48
N LYS A 481 5.08 -13.31 18.03
CA LYS A 481 4.53 -14.65 17.77
C LYS A 481 3.13 -14.84 18.35
N SER A 482 2.82 -14.24 19.51
CA SER A 482 1.49 -14.30 20.08
C SER A 482 0.44 -13.57 19.23
N LEU A 483 0.84 -12.48 18.55
CA LEU A 483 -0.01 -11.79 17.58
C LEU A 483 -0.20 -12.63 16.32
N GLU A 484 0.89 -13.13 15.74
CA GLU A 484 0.85 -13.99 14.56
C GLU A 484 -0.09 -15.20 14.74
N ASN A 485 -0.09 -15.81 15.91
CA ASN A 485 -0.94 -16.98 16.21
C ASN A 485 -2.45 -16.66 16.22
N LYS A 486 -2.85 -15.39 16.32
CA LYS A 486 -4.25 -14.94 16.21
C LYS A 486 -4.71 -14.75 14.76
N ASP A 487 -3.80 -14.88 13.80
CA ASP A 487 -4.01 -14.51 12.41
C ASP A 487 -3.89 -15.72 11.47
N LEU A 488 -4.65 -15.67 10.38
CA LEU A 488 -4.54 -16.61 9.28
C LEU A 488 -3.77 -15.96 8.13
N SER A 489 -2.81 -16.70 7.56
CA SER A 489 -2.00 -16.28 6.42
C SER A 489 -1.80 -17.42 5.41
N LEU A 490 -1.08 -17.19 4.31
CA LEU A 490 -0.76 -18.26 3.34
C LEU A 490 0.10 -19.38 3.93
N THR A 491 0.64 -19.22 5.13
CA THR A 491 1.38 -20.31 5.81
C THR A 491 0.48 -21.41 6.38
N GLN A 492 -0.83 -21.16 6.50
CA GLN A 492 -1.81 -22.13 7.01
C GLN A 492 -2.72 -22.69 5.93
N SER A 493 -3.16 -21.83 4.98
CA SER A 493 -4.09 -22.22 3.92
C SER A 493 -4.00 -21.27 2.74
N MET A 494 -4.54 -21.68 1.59
CA MET A 494 -4.77 -20.72 0.52
C MET A 494 -5.74 -19.62 0.97
N ILE A 495 -5.62 -18.45 0.33
CA ILE A 495 -6.51 -17.31 0.53
C ILE A 495 -7.14 -16.98 -0.83
N SER A 496 -8.32 -17.54 -1.09
CA SER A 496 -8.99 -17.53 -2.40
C SER A 496 -9.83 -16.26 -2.65
N LEU A 497 -9.21 -15.09 -2.52
CA LEU A 497 -9.89 -13.80 -2.62
C LEU A 497 -10.01 -13.29 -4.06
N GLY A 498 -11.18 -13.30 -4.65
CA GLY A 498 -11.44 -12.55 -5.90
C GLY A 498 -11.85 -11.08 -5.60
N SER A 499 -11.41 -10.12 -6.33
CA SER A 499 -10.35 -10.03 -7.35
C SER A 499 -9.03 -9.60 -6.71
N CYS A 500 -8.38 -10.46 -6.00
CA CYS A 500 -7.11 -10.16 -5.34
C CYS A 500 -6.21 -11.39 -5.32
N THR A 501 -5.33 -11.50 -6.29
CA THR A 501 -4.41 -12.63 -6.43
C THR A 501 -3.50 -12.76 -5.22
N MET A 502 -3.69 -13.81 -4.43
CA MET A 502 -2.93 -14.13 -3.22
C MET A 502 -1.99 -15.31 -3.45
N LYS A 503 -1.00 -15.13 -4.32
CA LYS A 503 0.01 -16.18 -4.54
C LYS A 503 1.13 -16.12 -3.51
N LEU A 504 1.70 -17.27 -3.16
CA LEU A 504 2.84 -17.35 -2.26
C LEU A 504 4.11 -16.80 -2.94
N ASN A 505 4.82 -15.97 -2.19
CA ASN A 505 6.11 -15.40 -2.59
C ASN A 505 7.23 -16.42 -2.35
N ALA A 506 8.13 -16.57 -3.29
CA ALA A 506 9.32 -17.39 -3.09
C ALA A 506 10.27 -16.73 -2.07
N ALA A 507 10.91 -17.56 -1.24
CA ALA A 507 11.87 -17.07 -0.25
C ALA A 507 13.05 -16.32 -0.92
N SER A 508 13.52 -16.82 -2.06
CA SER A 508 14.59 -16.18 -2.84
C SER A 508 14.24 -14.81 -3.40
N GLU A 509 12.96 -14.51 -3.61
CA GLU A 509 12.49 -13.18 -3.99
C GLU A 509 12.59 -12.18 -2.83
N MET A 510 12.43 -12.65 -1.58
CA MET A 510 12.45 -11.84 -0.38
C MET A 510 13.85 -11.58 0.18
N ILE A 511 14.78 -12.54 0.08
CA ILE A 511 16.13 -12.47 0.63
C ILE A 511 16.89 -11.17 0.28
N PRO A 512 16.89 -10.67 -0.97
CA PRO A 512 17.63 -9.47 -1.35
C PRO A 512 17.20 -8.20 -0.60
N LEU A 513 15.97 -8.14 -0.09
CA LEU A 513 15.43 -6.97 0.63
C LEU A 513 16.23 -6.64 1.91
N SER A 514 16.87 -7.64 2.50
CA SER A 514 17.67 -7.51 3.72
C SER A 514 19.14 -7.19 3.47
N TRP A 515 19.59 -7.17 2.20
CA TRP A 515 20.99 -6.85 1.89
C TRP A 515 21.24 -5.34 1.93
N SER A 516 22.28 -4.92 2.62
CA SER A 516 22.62 -3.50 2.79
C SER A 516 22.84 -2.77 1.46
N GLU A 517 23.35 -3.47 0.44
CA GLU A 517 23.58 -2.92 -0.90
C GLU A 517 22.28 -2.54 -1.62
N TRP A 518 21.11 -3.02 -1.15
CA TRP A 518 19.79 -2.63 -1.63
C TRP A 518 19.05 -1.74 -0.64
N ASN A 519 18.98 -2.13 0.62
CA ASN A 519 18.09 -1.48 1.60
C ASN A 519 18.62 -0.16 2.18
N SER A 520 19.95 0.13 2.07
CA SER A 520 20.56 1.34 2.65
C SER A 520 20.76 2.48 1.64
N ILE A 521 20.32 2.33 0.38
CA ILE A 521 20.50 3.39 -0.63
C ILE A 521 19.42 4.48 -0.46
N HIS A 522 19.88 5.72 -0.33
CA HIS A 522 19.01 6.89 -0.24
C HIS A 522 18.38 7.24 -1.61
N PRO A 523 17.10 7.64 -1.71
CA PRO A 523 16.41 7.87 -2.99
C PRO A 523 16.99 9.00 -3.84
N PHE A 524 17.68 9.94 -3.23
CA PHE A 524 18.21 11.13 -3.90
C PHE A 524 19.73 11.13 -4.10
N VAL A 525 20.39 9.97 -3.97
CA VAL A 525 21.80 9.88 -4.33
C VAL A 525 22.00 10.07 -5.84
N PRO A 526 23.20 10.54 -6.27
CA PRO A 526 23.54 10.59 -7.70
C PRO A 526 23.31 9.24 -8.40
N LYS A 527 22.71 9.25 -9.60
CA LYS A 527 22.36 8.03 -10.37
C LYS A 527 23.49 6.99 -10.44
N GLY A 528 24.75 7.45 -10.57
CA GLY A 528 25.91 6.56 -10.61
C GLY A 528 26.20 5.79 -9.33
N GLN A 529 25.58 6.16 -8.20
CA GLN A 529 25.69 5.43 -6.93
C GLN A 529 24.61 4.37 -6.77
N ALA A 530 23.50 4.44 -7.53
CA ALA A 530 22.41 3.49 -7.52
C ALA A 530 22.34 2.69 -8.84
N ALA A 531 23.48 2.40 -9.47
CA ALA A 531 23.55 1.76 -10.78
C ALA A 531 22.90 0.36 -10.80
N GLY A 532 22.97 -0.38 -9.71
CA GLY A 532 22.29 -1.66 -9.55
C GLY A 532 20.76 -1.49 -9.61
N TYR A 533 20.21 -0.54 -8.85
CA TYR A 533 18.79 -0.20 -8.90
C TYR A 533 18.34 0.21 -10.30
N HIS A 534 19.08 1.11 -10.95
CA HIS A 534 18.73 1.55 -12.31
C HIS A 534 18.69 0.40 -13.32
N LYS A 535 19.56 -0.60 -13.19
CA LYS A 535 19.52 -1.80 -14.05
C LYS A 535 18.29 -2.66 -13.77
N VAL A 536 17.93 -2.86 -12.50
CA VAL A 536 16.71 -3.64 -12.13
C VAL A 536 15.46 -2.88 -12.57
N ILE A 537 15.34 -1.58 -12.24
CA ILE A 537 14.21 -0.72 -12.60
C ILE A 537 14.00 -0.73 -14.11
N SER A 538 15.05 -0.42 -14.90
CA SER A 538 14.93 -0.38 -16.36
C SER A 538 14.53 -1.72 -16.97
N LYS A 539 15.09 -2.85 -16.46
CA LYS A 539 14.69 -4.18 -16.91
C LYS A 539 13.24 -4.51 -16.53
N LEU A 540 12.82 -4.16 -15.31
CA LEU A 540 11.44 -4.38 -14.87
C LEU A 540 10.46 -3.56 -15.70
N GLU A 541 10.74 -2.28 -15.94
CA GLU A 541 9.95 -1.41 -16.84
C GLU A 541 9.85 -2.00 -18.24
N THR A 542 10.95 -2.53 -18.79
CA THR A 542 10.95 -3.23 -20.08
C THR A 542 10.08 -4.48 -20.07
N PHE A 543 10.17 -5.32 -19.04
CA PHE A 543 9.36 -6.53 -18.93
C PHE A 543 7.86 -6.21 -18.80
N LEU A 544 7.51 -5.20 -17.99
CA LEU A 544 6.12 -4.80 -17.82
C LEU A 544 5.55 -4.16 -19.08
N SER A 545 6.36 -3.39 -19.82
CA SER A 545 5.99 -2.84 -21.13
C SER A 545 5.75 -3.95 -22.15
N GLU A 546 6.61 -4.97 -22.19
CA GLU A 546 6.43 -6.14 -23.08
C GLU A 546 5.16 -6.93 -22.72
N ILE A 547 4.93 -7.22 -21.43
CA ILE A 547 3.76 -7.96 -20.94
C ILE A 547 2.46 -7.24 -21.30
N THR A 548 2.43 -5.92 -21.18
CA THR A 548 1.24 -5.12 -21.48
C THR A 548 1.10 -4.75 -22.96
N GLY A 549 2.18 -4.90 -23.73
CA GLY A 549 2.30 -4.46 -25.11
C GLY A 549 2.46 -2.95 -25.28
N PHE A 550 2.70 -2.22 -24.21
CA PHE A 550 2.80 -0.76 -24.22
C PHE A 550 4.23 -0.25 -24.44
N SER A 551 4.35 1.06 -24.69
CA SER A 551 5.60 1.68 -25.10
C SER A 551 6.47 2.14 -23.95
N ALA A 552 5.89 2.43 -22.80
CA ALA A 552 6.60 2.90 -21.61
C ALA A 552 5.88 2.54 -20.31
N THR A 553 6.68 2.38 -19.24
CA THR A 553 6.21 2.08 -17.89
C THR A 553 6.80 3.09 -16.91
N SER A 554 6.03 3.46 -15.87
CA SER A 554 6.52 4.21 -14.72
C SER A 554 6.24 3.41 -13.44
N LEU A 555 7.29 3.19 -12.65
CA LEU A 555 7.21 2.52 -11.34
C LEU A 555 6.91 3.49 -10.18
N GLN A 556 6.70 4.78 -10.46
CA GLN A 556 6.53 5.79 -9.42
C GLN A 556 5.29 5.58 -8.54
N PRO A 557 4.10 5.17 -9.06
CA PRO A 557 2.94 4.96 -8.21
C PRO A 557 3.16 3.81 -7.22
N ASN A 558 2.95 4.08 -5.93
CA ASN A 558 3.22 3.16 -4.81
C ASN A 558 1.96 2.45 -4.27
N SER A 559 0.90 2.37 -5.08
CA SER A 559 -0.28 1.52 -4.89
C SER A 559 -1.08 1.43 -6.18
N GLY A 560 -2.01 0.46 -6.29
CA GLY A 560 -2.94 0.36 -7.42
C GLY A 560 -3.78 1.63 -7.58
N ALA A 561 -4.33 2.13 -6.50
CA ALA A 561 -5.12 3.37 -6.50
C ALA A 561 -4.30 4.60 -6.96
N GLN A 562 -3.01 4.68 -6.60
CA GLN A 562 -2.09 5.69 -7.14
C GLN A 562 -1.84 5.50 -8.64
N GLY A 563 -1.75 4.25 -9.10
CA GLY A 563 -1.66 3.92 -10.52
C GLY A 563 -2.90 4.37 -11.29
N GLU A 564 -4.10 4.10 -10.73
CA GLU A 564 -5.36 4.59 -11.31
C GLU A 564 -5.35 6.11 -11.48
N TYR A 565 -5.07 6.82 -10.39
CA TYR A 565 -5.01 8.27 -10.39
C TYR A 565 -3.94 8.80 -11.37
N SER A 566 -2.75 8.20 -11.38
CA SER A 566 -1.66 8.56 -12.29
C SER A 566 -2.05 8.39 -13.75
N GLY A 567 -2.66 7.26 -14.11
CA GLY A 567 -3.11 6.99 -15.47
C GLY A 567 -4.15 7.99 -15.97
N LEU A 568 -5.12 8.34 -15.12
CA LEU A 568 -6.13 9.37 -15.46
C LEU A 568 -5.50 10.78 -15.59
N MET A 569 -4.52 11.11 -14.76
CA MET A 569 -3.80 12.38 -14.87
C MET A 569 -2.95 12.46 -16.14
N VAL A 570 -2.35 11.35 -16.58
CA VAL A 570 -1.66 11.24 -17.87
C VAL A 570 -2.63 11.47 -19.03
N ILE A 571 -3.81 10.82 -19.01
CA ILE A 571 -4.86 11.05 -20.01
C ILE A 571 -5.27 12.54 -20.05
N LYS A 572 -5.53 13.14 -18.89
CA LYS A 572 -5.92 14.56 -18.83
C LYS A 572 -4.82 15.49 -19.36
N SER A 573 -3.56 15.22 -19.01
CA SER A 573 -2.44 16.01 -19.51
C SER A 573 -2.31 15.92 -21.02
N TYR A 574 -2.48 14.73 -21.59
CA TYR A 574 -2.55 14.53 -23.04
C TYR A 574 -3.71 15.32 -23.68
N LEU A 575 -4.94 15.18 -23.15
CA LEU A 575 -6.10 15.91 -23.66
C LEU A 575 -5.91 17.42 -23.60
N ASN A 576 -5.33 17.92 -22.52
CA ASN A 576 -4.96 19.35 -22.40
C ASN A 576 -3.96 19.78 -23.49
N LYS A 577 -2.95 18.95 -23.77
CA LYS A 577 -1.92 19.24 -24.77
C LYS A 577 -2.46 19.33 -26.19
N ILE A 578 -3.46 18.48 -26.52
CA ILE A 578 -4.09 18.50 -27.85
C ILE A 578 -5.25 19.50 -27.98
N GLY A 579 -5.51 20.30 -26.93
CA GLY A 579 -6.58 21.32 -26.94
C GLY A 579 -7.96 20.83 -26.55
N GLU A 580 -8.08 19.60 -26.03
CA GLU A 580 -9.35 18.93 -25.65
C GLU A 580 -9.62 18.99 -24.15
N SER A 581 -9.17 20.04 -23.46
CA SER A 581 -9.27 20.21 -22.00
C SER A 581 -10.69 20.19 -21.44
N HIS A 582 -11.71 20.46 -22.28
CA HIS A 582 -13.13 20.41 -21.92
C HIS A 582 -13.65 19.00 -21.68
N ARG A 583 -12.97 17.94 -22.15
CA ARG A 583 -13.36 16.55 -21.96
C ARG A 583 -13.17 16.15 -20.51
N ASN A 584 -14.26 15.87 -19.82
CA ASN A 584 -14.26 15.60 -18.38
C ASN A 584 -15.22 14.46 -17.94
N ILE A 585 -15.80 13.73 -18.89
CA ILE A 585 -16.66 12.57 -18.58
C ILE A 585 -15.82 11.29 -18.59
N CYS A 586 -15.98 10.49 -17.53
CA CYS A 586 -15.41 9.16 -17.41
C CYS A 586 -16.55 8.13 -17.34
N LEU A 587 -16.63 7.24 -18.34
CA LEU A 587 -17.58 6.12 -18.33
C LEU A 587 -17.00 4.99 -17.46
N ILE A 588 -17.81 4.39 -16.59
CA ILE A 588 -17.38 3.33 -15.68
C ILE A 588 -18.47 2.26 -15.58
N PRO A 589 -18.18 0.96 -15.85
CA PRO A 589 -19.15 -0.11 -15.66
C PRO A 589 -19.60 -0.24 -14.20
N SER A 590 -20.85 -0.61 -13.99
CA SER A 590 -21.42 -0.81 -12.64
C SER A 590 -20.69 -1.88 -11.84
N SER A 591 -20.07 -2.86 -12.53
CA SER A 591 -19.25 -3.92 -11.95
C SER A 591 -17.85 -3.48 -11.51
N ALA A 592 -17.37 -2.28 -11.90
CA ALA A 592 -16.02 -1.82 -11.59
C ALA A 592 -15.75 -1.74 -10.08
N HIS A 593 -14.50 -1.98 -9.68
CA HIS A 593 -14.06 -1.82 -8.32
C HIS A 593 -14.31 -0.38 -7.81
N GLY A 594 -14.60 -0.23 -6.52
CA GLY A 594 -14.93 1.09 -5.92
C GLY A 594 -13.82 2.13 -6.01
N THR A 595 -12.56 1.72 -6.20
CA THR A 595 -11.43 2.64 -6.40
C THR A 595 -11.51 3.39 -7.73
N ASN A 596 -12.08 2.79 -8.80
CA ASN A 596 -12.15 3.42 -10.12
C ASN A 596 -12.98 4.72 -10.10
N PRO A 597 -14.24 4.74 -9.62
CA PRO A 597 -14.99 5.99 -9.53
C PRO A 597 -14.36 6.99 -8.54
N ALA A 598 -13.77 6.53 -7.44
CA ALA A 598 -13.07 7.41 -6.50
C ALA A 598 -11.86 8.10 -7.18
N SER A 599 -11.04 7.34 -7.93
CA SER A 599 -9.89 7.87 -8.68
C SER A 599 -10.31 8.85 -9.78
N ALA A 600 -11.42 8.59 -10.47
CA ALA A 600 -11.95 9.48 -11.50
C ALA A 600 -12.38 10.83 -10.91
N ILE A 601 -13.10 10.84 -9.78
CA ILE A 601 -13.48 12.08 -9.08
C ILE A 601 -12.25 12.85 -8.60
N MET A 602 -11.24 12.16 -8.05
CA MET A 602 -10.00 12.79 -7.60
C MET A 602 -9.20 13.40 -8.76
N ALA A 603 -9.29 12.81 -9.96
CA ALA A 603 -8.73 13.37 -11.20
C ALA A 603 -9.59 14.51 -11.79
N GLY A 604 -10.67 14.92 -11.12
CA GLY A 604 -11.57 15.98 -11.56
C GLY A 604 -12.47 15.60 -12.74
N LEU A 605 -12.72 14.29 -12.93
CA LEU A 605 -13.63 13.77 -13.93
C LEU A 605 -15.03 13.53 -13.33
N LYS A 606 -16.05 13.60 -14.18
CA LYS A 606 -17.44 13.27 -13.82
C LYS A 606 -17.69 11.81 -14.19
N VAL A 607 -18.13 11.02 -13.24
CA VAL A 607 -18.45 9.61 -13.45
C VAL A 607 -19.84 9.44 -14.05
N VAL A 608 -19.92 8.67 -15.14
CA VAL A 608 -21.17 8.20 -15.74
C VAL A 608 -21.14 6.68 -15.75
N VAL A 609 -22.09 6.07 -15.05
CA VAL A 609 -22.16 4.62 -14.90
C VAL A 609 -22.77 3.98 -16.13
N ILE A 610 -22.16 2.87 -16.60
CA ILE A 610 -22.67 2.02 -17.68
C ILE A 610 -23.24 0.75 -17.04
N GLY A 611 -24.39 0.29 -17.52
CA GLY A 611 -25.02 -0.95 -17.11
C GLY A 611 -24.25 -2.19 -17.55
N THR A 612 -24.59 -3.31 -16.93
CA THR A 612 -24.17 -4.66 -17.34
C THR A 612 -25.40 -5.47 -17.75
N ASP A 613 -25.21 -6.38 -18.70
CA ASP A 613 -26.24 -7.31 -19.14
C ASP A 613 -26.46 -8.46 -18.13
N GLU A 614 -27.40 -9.35 -18.41
CA GLU A 614 -27.73 -10.51 -17.55
C GLU A 614 -26.57 -11.54 -17.45
N LYS A 615 -25.63 -11.53 -18.40
CA LYS A 615 -24.44 -12.39 -18.43
C LYS A 615 -23.25 -11.78 -17.71
N GLY A 616 -23.38 -10.54 -17.21
CA GLY A 616 -22.32 -9.82 -16.53
C GLY A 616 -21.34 -9.08 -17.45
N ASN A 617 -21.63 -8.96 -18.74
CA ASN A 617 -20.88 -8.16 -19.70
C ASN A 617 -21.36 -6.70 -19.69
N ILE A 618 -20.58 -5.80 -20.27
CA ILE A 618 -21.03 -4.41 -20.50
C ILE A 618 -22.26 -4.41 -21.44
N ASP A 619 -23.32 -3.72 -21.04
CA ASP A 619 -24.48 -3.48 -21.87
C ASP A 619 -24.11 -2.56 -23.03
N ILE A 620 -23.94 -3.15 -24.23
CA ILE A 620 -23.52 -2.45 -25.46
C ILE A 620 -24.51 -1.37 -25.87
N GLU A 621 -25.80 -1.59 -25.75
CA GLU A 621 -26.80 -0.59 -26.14
C GLU A 621 -26.80 0.59 -25.16
N ASN A 622 -26.69 0.33 -23.86
CA ASN A 622 -26.52 1.37 -22.86
C ASN A 622 -25.21 2.16 -23.09
N LEU A 623 -24.12 1.46 -23.44
CA LEU A 623 -22.84 2.10 -23.76
C LEU A 623 -22.98 3.04 -24.97
N LYS A 624 -23.58 2.59 -26.07
CA LYS A 624 -23.80 3.43 -27.28
C LYS A 624 -24.60 4.69 -26.97
N ILE A 625 -25.66 4.56 -26.15
CA ILE A 625 -26.48 5.70 -25.71
C ILE A 625 -25.61 6.69 -24.92
N LYS A 626 -24.84 6.19 -23.93
CA LYS A 626 -24.00 7.05 -23.06
C LYS A 626 -22.87 7.71 -23.85
N VAL A 627 -22.25 7.02 -24.79
CA VAL A 627 -21.24 7.60 -25.67
C VAL A 627 -21.83 8.70 -26.53
N ALA A 628 -22.98 8.48 -27.17
CA ALA A 628 -23.66 9.48 -27.99
C ALA A 628 -24.08 10.72 -27.16
N GLU A 629 -24.57 10.51 -25.93
CA GLU A 629 -24.98 11.57 -25.01
C GLU A 629 -23.81 12.46 -24.61
N HIS A 630 -22.61 11.90 -24.46
CA HIS A 630 -21.45 12.57 -23.90
C HIS A 630 -20.25 12.74 -24.85
N LYS A 631 -20.40 12.43 -26.15
CA LYS A 631 -19.32 12.36 -27.15
C LYS A 631 -18.36 13.59 -27.13
N ASP A 632 -18.92 14.79 -26.95
CA ASP A 632 -18.13 16.03 -26.99
C ASP A 632 -17.29 16.24 -25.72
N ASN A 633 -17.67 15.60 -24.62
CA ASN A 633 -17.03 15.72 -23.32
C ASN A 633 -16.38 14.41 -22.83
N LEU A 634 -16.40 13.35 -23.64
CA LEU A 634 -15.89 12.03 -23.27
C LEU A 634 -14.35 12.08 -23.13
N ALA A 635 -13.85 11.94 -21.91
CA ALA A 635 -12.41 11.89 -21.61
C ALA A 635 -11.89 10.47 -21.60
N ALA A 636 -12.58 9.55 -20.91
CA ALA A 636 -12.10 8.18 -20.72
C ALA A 636 -13.24 7.18 -20.48
N LEU A 637 -12.93 5.92 -20.79
CA LEU A 637 -13.60 4.74 -20.25
C LEU A 637 -12.64 4.08 -19.28
N MET A 638 -13.06 3.75 -18.03
CA MET A 638 -12.32 2.88 -17.12
C MET A 638 -12.94 1.49 -17.10
N ILE A 639 -12.18 0.48 -17.47
CA ILE A 639 -12.63 -0.93 -17.50
C ILE A 639 -11.68 -1.82 -16.71
N THR A 640 -12.21 -2.91 -16.16
CA THR A 640 -11.44 -4.05 -15.64
C THR A 640 -11.56 -5.20 -16.64
N TYR A 641 -10.44 -5.84 -17.01
CA TYR A 641 -10.47 -6.96 -17.95
C TYR A 641 -9.49 -8.06 -17.54
N PRO A 642 -9.88 -9.37 -17.56
CA PRO A 642 -11.26 -9.82 -17.65
C PRO A 642 -12.14 -9.10 -16.64
N SER A 643 -13.48 -9.08 -16.87
CA SER A 643 -14.37 -8.33 -15.99
C SER A 643 -14.33 -8.86 -14.55
N THR A 644 -14.70 -8.02 -13.57
CA THR A 644 -14.84 -8.45 -12.16
C THR A 644 -15.90 -9.54 -11.95
N HIS A 645 -16.61 -9.92 -13.00
CA HIS A 645 -17.51 -11.08 -13.01
C HIS A 645 -16.81 -12.40 -13.37
N GLY A 646 -15.47 -12.37 -13.62
CA GLY A 646 -14.68 -13.54 -14.00
C GLY A 646 -14.86 -13.97 -15.45
N VAL A 647 -15.21 -13.04 -16.34
CA VAL A 647 -15.57 -13.31 -17.75
C VAL A 647 -14.68 -12.51 -18.70
N PHE A 648 -14.20 -13.16 -19.77
CA PHE A 648 -13.60 -12.51 -20.94
C PHE A 648 -14.72 -12.06 -21.88
N GLU A 649 -15.00 -10.77 -21.94
CA GLU A 649 -16.02 -10.20 -22.84
C GLU A 649 -15.54 -10.24 -24.28
N SER A 650 -16.31 -10.86 -25.19
CA SER A 650 -15.96 -10.99 -26.61
C SER A 650 -15.93 -9.64 -27.35
N GLU A 651 -16.78 -8.71 -26.95
CA GLU A 651 -16.98 -7.40 -27.61
C GLU A 651 -15.98 -6.33 -27.16
N ILE A 652 -14.96 -6.68 -26.36
CA ILE A 652 -14.07 -5.71 -25.73
C ILE A 652 -13.35 -4.78 -26.74
N GLN A 653 -12.93 -5.31 -27.90
CA GLN A 653 -12.28 -4.48 -28.92
C GLN A 653 -13.27 -3.49 -29.56
N PHE A 654 -14.52 -3.89 -29.80
CA PHE A 654 -15.57 -3.01 -30.27
C PHE A 654 -15.87 -1.89 -29.25
N ILE A 655 -15.98 -2.25 -27.96
CA ILE A 655 -16.19 -1.28 -26.87
C ILE A 655 -15.10 -0.21 -26.90
N ASN A 656 -13.83 -0.63 -26.93
CA ASN A 656 -12.70 0.29 -26.89
C ASN A 656 -12.59 1.14 -28.16
N GLN A 657 -12.84 0.55 -29.33
CA GLN A 657 -12.90 1.28 -30.60
C GLN A 657 -13.97 2.39 -30.57
N LEU A 658 -15.17 2.08 -30.06
CA LEU A 658 -16.25 3.06 -29.93
C LEU A 658 -15.86 4.28 -29.09
N ILE A 659 -15.09 4.08 -28.04
CA ILE A 659 -14.55 5.16 -27.19
C ILE A 659 -13.57 6.03 -27.98
N HIS A 660 -12.61 5.41 -28.68
CA HIS A 660 -11.63 6.12 -29.51
C HIS A 660 -12.26 6.93 -30.64
N GLU A 661 -13.25 6.38 -31.34
CA GLU A 661 -13.97 7.07 -32.40
C GLU A 661 -14.71 8.32 -31.90
N ASN A 662 -14.99 8.42 -30.60
CA ASN A 662 -15.62 9.58 -29.96
C ASN A 662 -14.61 10.44 -29.14
N GLY A 663 -13.30 10.26 -29.38
CA GLY A 663 -12.24 11.09 -28.82
C GLY A 663 -11.83 10.78 -27.38
N GLY A 664 -12.41 9.75 -26.76
CA GLY A 664 -12.05 9.27 -25.43
C GLY A 664 -10.81 8.38 -25.44
N GLN A 665 -10.19 8.20 -24.27
CA GLN A 665 -9.10 7.25 -24.04
C GLN A 665 -9.59 6.06 -23.22
N VAL A 666 -8.93 4.90 -23.35
CA VAL A 666 -9.29 3.70 -22.62
C VAL A 666 -8.27 3.43 -21.52
N TYR A 667 -8.74 3.53 -20.28
CA TYR A 667 -7.99 3.14 -19.10
C TYR A 667 -8.40 1.72 -18.67
N MET A 668 -7.44 0.80 -18.61
CA MET A 668 -7.67 -0.56 -18.14
C MET A 668 -7.15 -0.76 -16.71
N ASP A 669 -8.03 -1.20 -15.82
CA ASP A 669 -7.64 -1.70 -14.51
C ASP A 669 -6.95 -3.07 -14.65
N GLY A 670 -5.67 -3.12 -14.33
CA GLY A 670 -4.83 -4.33 -14.44
C GLY A 670 -4.84 -5.20 -13.18
N ALA A 671 -5.83 -5.08 -12.30
CA ALA A 671 -5.96 -5.95 -11.14
C ALA A 671 -6.04 -7.43 -11.52
N ASN A 672 -6.66 -7.73 -12.69
CA ASN A 672 -6.90 -9.08 -13.21
C ASN A 672 -5.82 -9.57 -14.20
N MET A 673 -4.61 -9.01 -14.17
CA MET A 673 -3.50 -9.44 -15.04
C MET A 673 -3.12 -10.93 -14.88
N ASN A 674 -3.48 -11.57 -13.76
CA ASN A 674 -3.23 -12.99 -13.54
C ASN A 674 -3.96 -13.91 -14.53
N ALA A 675 -4.92 -13.38 -15.31
CA ALA A 675 -5.59 -14.08 -16.41
C ALA A 675 -5.04 -13.70 -17.79
N GLN A 676 -4.08 -12.78 -17.90
CA GLN A 676 -3.69 -12.19 -19.18
C GLN A 676 -2.24 -12.45 -19.59
N VAL A 677 -1.30 -12.51 -18.63
CA VAL A 677 0.14 -12.52 -18.92
C VAL A 677 0.50 -13.69 -19.85
N GLY A 678 1.07 -13.37 -21.01
CA GLY A 678 1.48 -14.36 -22.02
C GLY A 678 0.34 -14.96 -22.86
N LEU A 679 -0.93 -14.60 -22.60
CA LEU A 679 -2.10 -15.07 -23.33
C LEU A 679 -2.80 -13.95 -24.13
N THR A 680 -2.85 -12.75 -23.58
CA THR A 680 -3.35 -11.52 -24.21
C THR A 680 -2.56 -10.33 -23.66
N SER A 681 -2.93 -9.11 -24.05
CA SER A 681 -2.32 -7.90 -23.46
C SER A 681 -3.30 -6.71 -23.51
N PRO A 682 -3.16 -5.74 -22.58
CA PRO A 682 -3.95 -4.50 -22.60
C PRO A 682 -3.94 -3.78 -23.95
N LYS A 683 -2.80 -3.73 -24.64
CA LYS A 683 -2.70 -3.14 -25.97
C LYS A 683 -3.54 -3.86 -27.04
N ILE A 684 -3.52 -5.20 -27.06
CA ILE A 684 -4.33 -5.99 -28.03
C ILE A 684 -5.82 -5.78 -27.77
N ILE A 685 -6.20 -5.66 -26.49
CA ILE A 685 -7.56 -5.38 -26.07
C ILE A 685 -8.02 -3.98 -26.54
N GLY A 686 -7.07 -3.06 -26.76
CA GLY A 686 -7.34 -1.69 -27.22
C GLY A 686 -7.29 -0.64 -26.11
N ALA A 687 -6.63 -0.92 -25.00
CA ALA A 687 -6.39 0.07 -23.95
C ALA A 687 -5.23 1.03 -24.29
N ASP A 688 -5.27 2.24 -23.74
CA ASP A 688 -4.23 3.27 -23.87
C ASP A 688 -3.34 3.37 -22.64
N VAL A 689 -3.91 3.10 -21.46
CA VAL A 689 -3.24 3.09 -20.16
C VAL A 689 -3.69 1.87 -19.37
N CYS A 690 -2.75 1.23 -18.70
CA CYS A 690 -3.05 0.18 -17.74
C CYS A 690 -2.22 0.40 -16.47
N HIS A 691 -2.84 0.38 -15.27
CA HIS A 691 -2.07 0.17 -14.06
C HIS A 691 -1.92 -1.32 -13.78
N LEU A 692 -0.84 -1.69 -13.11
CA LEU A 692 -0.62 -3.03 -12.63
C LEU A 692 -0.58 -3.03 -11.10
N ASN A 693 -0.98 -4.14 -10.50
CA ASN A 693 -0.79 -4.38 -9.08
C ASN A 693 0.33 -5.41 -8.92
N LEU A 694 1.58 -4.96 -8.66
CA LEU A 694 2.69 -5.88 -8.50
C LEU A 694 2.53 -6.78 -7.26
N HIS A 695 1.76 -6.31 -6.28
CA HIS A 695 1.37 -7.08 -5.09
C HIS A 695 0.21 -8.07 -5.32
N LYS A 696 -0.14 -8.34 -6.58
CA LYS A 696 -1.07 -9.39 -7.03
C LYS A 696 -0.33 -10.34 -7.98
N THR A 697 -0.43 -10.11 -9.29
CA THR A 697 0.13 -10.98 -10.34
C THR A 697 1.64 -11.16 -10.26
N PHE A 698 2.39 -10.15 -9.79
CA PHE A 698 3.86 -10.14 -9.83
C PHE A 698 4.52 -10.33 -8.46
N SER A 699 3.86 -11.08 -7.57
CA SER A 699 4.45 -11.70 -6.38
C SER A 699 4.93 -10.78 -5.26
N ILE A 700 4.72 -9.45 -5.28
CA ILE A 700 4.97 -8.64 -4.09
C ILE A 700 3.97 -9.04 -3.00
N PRO A 701 4.42 -9.28 -1.75
CA PRO A 701 3.53 -9.74 -0.69
C PRO A 701 2.49 -8.69 -0.28
N HIS A 702 1.31 -9.15 0.13
CA HIS A 702 0.23 -8.26 0.56
C HIS A 702 0.48 -7.59 1.92
N GLY A 703 1.30 -8.21 2.80
CA GLY A 703 1.74 -7.62 4.08
C GLY A 703 0.62 -7.17 5.01
N GLY A 704 -0.57 -7.78 4.93
CA GLY A 704 -1.73 -7.33 5.70
C GLY A 704 -2.43 -6.07 5.16
N GLY A 705 -2.07 -5.62 3.95
CA GLY A 705 -2.59 -4.42 3.29
C GLY A 705 -1.52 -3.44 2.81
N GLY A 706 -0.39 -3.97 2.41
CA GLY A 706 0.81 -3.31 1.88
C GLY A 706 2.09 -3.93 2.43
N PRO A 707 3.20 -3.89 1.62
CA PRO A 707 3.56 -2.82 0.69
C PRO A 707 2.81 -2.84 -0.64
N GLY A 708 2.41 -1.66 -1.13
CA GLY A 708 1.79 -1.48 -2.43
C GLY A 708 2.80 -1.04 -3.51
N VAL A 709 2.60 -1.50 -4.75
CA VAL A 709 3.26 -0.96 -5.95
C VAL A 709 2.26 -1.04 -7.10
N GLY A 710 2.04 0.08 -7.78
CA GLY A 710 1.04 0.20 -8.83
C GLY A 710 1.54 0.90 -10.09
N PRO A 711 2.51 0.33 -10.82
CA PRO A 711 3.06 0.97 -12.01
C PRO A 711 1.98 1.21 -13.06
N ILE A 712 2.18 2.26 -13.84
CA ILE A 712 1.38 2.49 -15.04
C ILE A 712 2.20 2.19 -16.28
N CYS A 713 1.56 1.51 -17.23
CA CYS A 713 2.06 1.25 -18.56
C CYS A 713 1.19 2.01 -19.57
N VAL A 714 1.78 2.65 -20.54
CA VAL A 714 1.09 3.58 -21.44
C VAL A 714 1.43 3.37 -22.91
N ALA A 715 0.47 3.66 -23.79
CA ALA A 715 0.64 3.68 -25.23
C ALA A 715 1.62 4.78 -25.68
N GLU A 716 2.13 4.70 -26.91
CA GLU A 716 3.16 5.58 -27.46
C GLU A 716 2.83 7.08 -27.35
N HIS A 717 1.59 7.49 -27.62
CA HIS A 717 1.16 8.88 -27.57
C HIS A 717 1.06 9.46 -26.15
N LEU A 718 1.11 8.61 -25.11
CA LEU A 718 1.00 9.00 -23.71
C LEU A 718 2.34 8.97 -22.95
N LYS A 719 3.41 8.39 -23.53
CA LYS A 719 4.70 8.17 -22.83
C LYS A 719 5.35 9.45 -22.33
N ASP A 720 5.20 10.55 -23.06
CA ASP A 720 5.79 11.83 -22.72
C ASP A 720 5.14 12.49 -21.48
N PHE A 721 3.98 12.00 -21.05
CA PHE A 721 3.23 12.54 -19.91
C PHE A 721 3.44 11.74 -18.61
N LEU A 722 4.26 10.68 -18.60
CA LEU A 722 4.57 9.91 -17.40
C LEU A 722 5.13 10.79 -16.28
N PRO A 723 4.83 10.47 -14.99
CA PRO A 723 5.15 11.35 -13.88
C PRO A 723 6.66 11.52 -13.66
N SER A 724 7.06 12.72 -13.25
CA SER A 724 8.43 13.05 -12.88
C SER A 724 8.58 13.36 -11.40
N ASN A 725 9.83 13.43 -10.91
CA ASN A 725 10.16 13.79 -9.54
C ASN A 725 11.01 15.06 -9.54
N PRO A 726 10.78 16.02 -8.62
CA PRO A 726 11.48 17.31 -8.63
C PRO A 726 12.96 17.23 -8.23
N VAL A 727 13.39 16.18 -7.53
CA VAL A 727 14.79 16.03 -7.07
C VAL A 727 15.59 15.15 -8.04
N ILE A 728 15.04 14.00 -8.40
CA ILE A 728 15.63 13.09 -9.41
C ILE A 728 14.66 13.00 -10.58
N PRO A 729 14.88 13.74 -11.67
CA PRO A 729 13.97 13.73 -12.81
C PRO A 729 13.78 12.34 -13.41
N THR A 730 12.51 11.95 -13.52
CA THR A 730 11.98 10.75 -14.18
C THR A 730 10.93 11.17 -15.22
N GLY A 731 10.26 10.21 -15.85
CA GLY A 731 9.14 10.50 -16.74
C GLY A 731 9.54 11.06 -18.12
N GLY A 732 8.53 11.52 -18.84
CA GLY A 732 8.66 11.99 -20.20
C GLY A 732 8.89 13.50 -20.34
N LYS A 733 8.81 14.00 -21.58
CA LYS A 733 9.11 15.39 -21.91
C LYS A 733 8.03 16.39 -21.40
N ASP A 734 6.76 16.02 -21.52
CA ASP A 734 5.61 16.83 -21.09
C ASP A 734 5.00 16.27 -19.76
N HIS A 735 5.85 15.71 -18.91
CA HIS A 735 5.51 14.95 -17.72
C HIS A 735 4.53 15.65 -16.77
N ILE A 736 3.65 14.88 -16.13
CA ILE A 736 2.93 15.35 -14.95
C ILE A 736 3.90 15.44 -13.75
N LYS A 737 3.54 16.24 -12.74
CA LYS A 737 4.31 16.34 -11.49
C LYS A 737 4.27 15.03 -10.71
N ALA A 738 5.01 14.94 -9.59
CA ALA A 738 5.14 13.73 -8.81
C ALA A 738 3.79 13.18 -8.30
N ILE A 739 3.67 11.87 -8.34
CA ILE A 739 2.54 11.11 -7.80
C ILE A 739 2.87 10.58 -6.40
N SER A 740 4.15 10.26 -6.14
CA SER A 740 4.68 9.82 -4.85
C SER A 740 5.92 10.59 -4.46
N SER A 741 6.32 10.54 -3.19
CA SER A 741 7.49 11.23 -2.67
C SER A 741 8.80 10.75 -3.30
N ALA A 742 8.96 9.44 -3.48
CA ALA A 742 10.16 8.86 -4.06
C ALA A 742 10.10 8.79 -5.59
N PRO A 743 11.26 8.91 -6.30
CA PRO A 743 11.30 8.89 -7.77
C PRO A 743 10.72 7.62 -8.42
N TRP A 744 10.86 6.47 -7.76
CA TRP A 744 10.35 5.16 -8.19
C TRP A 744 9.48 4.48 -7.11
N GLY A 745 8.78 5.28 -6.29
CA GLY A 745 7.84 4.78 -5.28
C GLY A 745 8.48 3.76 -4.33
N SER A 746 7.91 2.56 -4.27
CA SER A 746 8.37 1.47 -3.40
C SER A 746 9.49 0.64 -4.05
N SER A 747 10.62 1.24 -4.37
CA SER A 747 11.71 0.67 -5.19
C SER A 747 12.27 -0.66 -4.65
N LEU A 748 12.42 -0.81 -3.33
CA LEU A 748 13.01 -1.99 -2.73
C LEU A 748 12.23 -3.27 -3.07
N VAL A 749 10.92 -3.23 -2.98
CA VAL A 749 10.07 -4.41 -3.24
C VAL A 749 9.91 -4.72 -4.73
N CYS A 750 10.33 -3.82 -5.64
CA CYS A 750 10.42 -4.11 -7.06
C CYS A 750 11.43 -5.23 -7.37
N LEU A 751 12.40 -5.49 -6.47
CA LEU A 751 13.32 -6.64 -6.57
C LEU A 751 12.57 -7.97 -6.59
N ILE A 752 11.44 -8.06 -5.88
CA ILE A 752 10.59 -9.26 -5.83
C ILE A 752 9.99 -9.55 -7.21
N SER A 753 9.31 -8.56 -7.81
CA SER A 753 8.71 -8.72 -9.14
C SER A 753 9.75 -8.98 -10.22
N TYR A 754 10.93 -8.35 -10.11
CA TYR A 754 12.05 -8.64 -10.96
C TYR A 754 12.48 -10.12 -10.83
N GLY A 755 12.63 -10.61 -9.59
CA GLY A 755 12.98 -12.00 -9.30
C GLY A 755 11.94 -12.98 -9.84
N TYR A 756 10.66 -12.71 -9.61
CA TYR A 756 9.54 -13.50 -10.12
C TYR A 756 9.62 -13.69 -11.65
N ILE A 757 9.71 -12.57 -12.39
CA ILE A 757 9.79 -12.62 -13.86
C ILE A 757 11.08 -13.30 -14.33
N ARG A 758 12.21 -13.07 -13.66
CA ARG A 758 13.51 -13.66 -14.05
C ARG A 758 13.57 -15.18 -13.81
N MET A 759 13.04 -15.64 -12.67
CA MET A 759 13.09 -17.09 -12.34
C MET A 759 12.08 -17.88 -13.16
N LEU A 760 10.87 -17.38 -13.37
CA LEU A 760 9.88 -18.03 -14.21
C LEU A 760 10.20 -17.89 -15.70
N GLY A 761 10.68 -16.73 -16.13
CA GLY A 761 10.94 -16.43 -17.52
C GLY A 761 9.67 -16.46 -18.39
N ARG A 762 9.86 -16.27 -19.71
CA ARG A 762 8.77 -16.25 -20.68
C ARG A 762 7.80 -17.44 -20.55
N SER A 763 8.35 -18.63 -20.52
CA SER A 763 7.56 -19.87 -20.46
C SER A 763 6.83 -20.02 -19.12
N GLY A 764 7.49 -19.73 -17.99
CA GLY A 764 6.92 -19.90 -16.66
C GLY A 764 5.85 -18.87 -16.31
N ILE A 765 5.99 -17.60 -16.71
CA ILE A 765 4.93 -16.60 -16.45
C ILE A 765 3.66 -16.86 -17.26
N LYS A 766 3.80 -17.39 -18.50
CA LYS A 766 2.66 -17.84 -19.31
C LYS A 766 1.98 -19.04 -18.63
N GLN A 767 2.76 -20.03 -18.23
CA GLN A 767 2.27 -21.23 -17.54
C GLN A 767 1.54 -20.86 -16.24
N SER A 768 2.03 -19.88 -15.49
CA SER A 768 1.35 -19.36 -14.29
C SER A 768 -0.06 -18.86 -14.60
N THR A 769 -0.22 -18.07 -15.67
CA THR A 769 -1.54 -17.60 -16.10
C THR A 769 -2.45 -18.74 -16.55
N GLU A 770 -1.92 -19.69 -17.33
CA GLU A 770 -2.64 -20.87 -17.78
C GLU A 770 -3.18 -21.67 -16.59
N LEU A 771 -2.34 -21.93 -15.59
CA LEU A 771 -2.72 -22.73 -14.42
C LEU A 771 -3.65 -21.96 -13.47
N ALA A 772 -3.59 -20.63 -13.40
CA ALA A 772 -4.59 -19.85 -12.68
C ALA A 772 -6.00 -20.04 -13.27
N ILE A 773 -6.14 -20.03 -14.60
CA ILE A 773 -7.39 -20.30 -15.30
C ILE A 773 -7.83 -21.74 -15.11
N VAL A 774 -6.91 -22.70 -15.20
CA VAL A 774 -7.15 -24.12 -14.96
C VAL A 774 -7.69 -24.37 -13.55
N ASN A 775 -7.01 -23.86 -12.53
CA ASN A 775 -7.42 -24.03 -11.13
C ASN A 775 -8.79 -23.43 -10.84
N ALA A 776 -9.11 -22.26 -11.40
CA ALA A 776 -10.42 -21.63 -11.26
C ALA A 776 -11.53 -22.49 -11.88
N ASN A 777 -11.33 -23.01 -13.10
CA ASN A 777 -12.32 -23.87 -13.76
C ASN A 777 -12.45 -25.23 -13.07
N TYR A 778 -11.36 -25.77 -12.51
CA TYR A 778 -11.41 -26.98 -11.69
C TYR A 778 -12.32 -26.82 -10.47
N MET A 779 -12.05 -25.79 -9.67
CA MET A 779 -12.84 -25.53 -8.47
C MET A 779 -14.29 -25.22 -8.82
N LYS A 780 -14.52 -24.44 -9.87
CA LYS A 780 -15.87 -24.16 -10.39
C LYS A 780 -16.62 -25.47 -10.67
N THR A 781 -16.02 -26.40 -11.45
CA THR A 781 -16.64 -27.69 -11.80
C THR A 781 -16.91 -28.56 -10.56
N ARG A 782 -16.05 -28.48 -9.53
CA ARG A 782 -16.26 -29.17 -8.24
C ARG A 782 -17.44 -28.58 -7.44
N LEU A 783 -17.69 -27.27 -7.56
CA LEU A 783 -18.68 -26.54 -6.76
C LEU A 783 -20.04 -26.38 -7.48
N GLU A 784 -20.09 -26.33 -8.81
CA GLU A 784 -21.31 -26.05 -9.58
C GLU A 784 -22.46 -27.09 -9.41
N LYS A 785 -22.11 -28.24 -8.83
CA LYS A 785 -23.12 -29.26 -8.47
C LYS A 785 -24.03 -28.83 -7.31
N ASN A 786 -23.50 -28.00 -6.41
CA ASN A 786 -24.14 -27.59 -5.18
C ASN A 786 -24.40 -26.08 -5.10
N PHE A 787 -23.64 -25.29 -5.84
CA PHE A 787 -23.71 -23.83 -5.85
C PHE A 787 -23.99 -23.31 -7.26
N THR A 788 -24.90 -22.37 -7.40
CA THR A 788 -25.15 -21.69 -8.66
C THR A 788 -23.94 -20.80 -8.99
N ILE A 789 -23.32 -21.00 -10.16
CA ILE A 789 -22.31 -20.11 -10.71
C ILE A 789 -23.04 -18.95 -11.39
N LEU A 790 -22.77 -17.74 -10.92
CA LEU A 790 -23.58 -16.57 -11.35
C LEU A 790 -23.26 -16.13 -12.78
N TYR A 791 -21.96 -16.13 -13.16
CA TYR A 791 -21.52 -15.70 -14.48
C TYR A 791 -20.51 -16.68 -15.08
N SER A 792 -20.57 -16.83 -16.39
CA SER A 792 -19.62 -17.64 -17.18
C SER A 792 -19.54 -17.08 -18.60
N GLY A 793 -18.42 -17.32 -19.29
CA GLY A 793 -18.28 -17.03 -20.71
C GLY A 793 -19.23 -17.87 -21.58
N GLU A 794 -19.25 -17.60 -22.89
CA GLU A 794 -20.15 -18.24 -23.84
C GLU A 794 -20.04 -19.78 -23.85
N SER A 795 -18.85 -20.31 -23.64
CA SER A 795 -18.60 -21.77 -23.53
C SER A 795 -18.82 -22.33 -22.13
N GLY A 796 -19.40 -21.57 -21.21
CA GLY A 796 -19.59 -21.97 -19.83
C GLY A 796 -18.31 -21.95 -18.98
N ARG A 797 -17.21 -21.34 -19.44
CA ARG A 797 -15.93 -21.26 -18.72
C ARG A 797 -15.78 -19.93 -17.97
N SER A 798 -14.94 -19.92 -16.96
CA SER A 798 -14.57 -18.73 -16.23
C SER A 798 -13.09 -18.38 -16.47
N ALA A 799 -12.70 -17.14 -16.23
CA ALA A 799 -11.32 -16.69 -16.25
C ALA A 799 -10.53 -17.30 -15.05
N HIS A 800 -9.71 -16.52 -14.38
CA HIS A 800 -8.95 -16.98 -13.19
C HIS A 800 -9.75 -16.92 -11.87
N GLU A 801 -10.98 -16.45 -11.92
CA GLU A 801 -11.91 -16.29 -10.79
C GLU A 801 -13.36 -16.56 -11.23
N PHE A 802 -14.24 -16.85 -10.27
CA PHE A 802 -15.65 -17.08 -10.51
C PHE A 802 -16.49 -16.71 -9.28
N ILE A 803 -17.81 -16.53 -9.52
CA ILE A 803 -18.74 -16.10 -8.46
C ILE A 803 -19.78 -17.19 -8.21
N ILE A 804 -19.92 -17.61 -6.95
CA ILE A 804 -21.01 -18.47 -6.47
C ILE A 804 -22.11 -17.62 -5.85
N ASP A 805 -23.35 -17.96 -6.19
CA ASP A 805 -24.56 -17.32 -5.67
C ASP A 805 -25.02 -18.01 -4.39
N CYS A 806 -25.05 -17.27 -3.29
CA CYS A 806 -25.51 -17.78 -1.99
C CYS A 806 -26.91 -17.25 -1.60
N ARG A 807 -27.57 -16.47 -2.48
CA ARG A 807 -28.88 -15.85 -2.16
C ARG A 807 -30.00 -16.85 -1.96
N GLU A 808 -29.92 -18.00 -2.60
CA GLU A 808 -30.91 -19.07 -2.47
C GLU A 808 -30.99 -19.67 -1.05
N PHE A 809 -29.89 -19.58 -0.26
CA PHE A 809 -29.84 -20.14 1.10
C PHE A 809 -30.64 -19.31 2.13
N LYS A 810 -31.14 -18.12 1.74
CA LYS A 810 -32.07 -17.34 2.57
C LYS A 810 -33.33 -18.12 2.96
N LYS A 811 -33.78 -19.06 2.10
CA LYS A 811 -34.90 -19.97 2.43
C LYS A 811 -34.64 -20.85 3.65
N TYR A 812 -33.37 -21.07 4.01
CA TYR A 812 -32.92 -21.78 5.21
C TYR A 812 -32.50 -20.81 6.35
N ASN A 813 -32.79 -19.52 6.20
CA ASN A 813 -32.32 -18.47 7.11
C ASN A 813 -30.79 -18.39 7.22
N ILE A 814 -30.06 -18.78 6.15
CA ILE A 814 -28.60 -18.69 6.06
C ILE A 814 -28.22 -17.58 5.07
N GLU A 815 -27.31 -16.73 5.49
CA GLU A 815 -26.73 -15.68 4.66
C GLU A 815 -25.27 -16.00 4.29
N VAL A 816 -24.78 -15.36 3.24
CA VAL A 816 -23.41 -15.55 2.77
C VAL A 816 -22.35 -15.32 3.87
N ILE A 817 -22.62 -14.41 4.81
CA ILE A 817 -21.73 -14.16 5.95
C ILE A 817 -21.65 -15.37 6.91
N ASP A 818 -22.73 -16.15 7.05
CA ASP A 818 -22.72 -17.37 7.89
C ASP A 818 -21.79 -18.43 7.29
N ILE A 819 -21.82 -18.57 5.94
CA ILE A 819 -20.92 -19.45 5.20
C ILE A 819 -19.47 -19.01 5.37
N ALA A 820 -19.20 -17.70 5.26
CA ALA A 820 -17.88 -17.13 5.47
C ALA A 820 -17.33 -17.39 6.87
N LYS A 821 -18.17 -17.24 7.91
CA LYS A 821 -17.77 -17.52 9.29
C LYS A 821 -17.54 -19.01 9.54
N ARG A 822 -18.35 -19.88 8.90
CA ARG A 822 -18.17 -21.34 9.01
C ARG A 822 -16.86 -21.81 8.33
N LEU A 823 -16.44 -21.20 7.21
CA LEU A 823 -15.16 -21.48 6.55
C LEU A 823 -13.97 -21.28 7.50
N ILE A 824 -14.05 -20.35 8.45
CA ILE A 824 -13.00 -20.15 9.46
C ILE A 824 -12.83 -21.43 10.32
N ASP A 825 -13.94 -22.10 10.68
CA ASP A 825 -13.90 -23.38 11.41
C ASP A 825 -13.25 -24.49 10.58
N TYR A 826 -13.35 -24.42 9.26
CA TYR A 826 -12.66 -25.32 8.32
C TYR A 826 -11.18 -24.93 8.07
N GLY A 827 -10.70 -23.85 8.69
CA GLY A 827 -9.31 -23.37 8.61
C GLY A 827 -9.00 -22.56 7.35
N PHE A 828 -10.01 -21.85 6.80
CA PHE A 828 -9.86 -21.00 5.63
C PHE A 828 -10.22 -19.55 5.91
N HIS A 829 -9.47 -18.66 5.28
CA HIS A 829 -9.93 -17.30 5.01
C HIS A 829 -11.07 -17.37 3.98
N ALA A 830 -12.23 -16.81 4.31
CA ALA A 830 -13.33 -16.81 3.35
C ALA A 830 -13.00 -15.97 2.12
N PRO A 831 -13.53 -16.34 0.93
CA PRO A 831 -13.45 -15.51 -0.28
C PRO A 831 -14.10 -14.13 -0.09
N THR A 832 -13.95 -13.26 -1.09
CA THR A 832 -14.61 -11.96 -1.07
C THR A 832 -16.13 -12.12 -1.05
N VAL A 833 -16.76 -11.51 -0.06
CA VAL A 833 -18.21 -11.63 0.22
C VAL A 833 -18.95 -10.41 -0.29
N SER A 834 -20.11 -10.64 -0.93
CA SER A 834 -21.04 -9.59 -1.39
C SER A 834 -20.42 -8.56 -2.34
N PHE A 835 -19.45 -8.97 -3.14
CA PHE A 835 -18.82 -8.18 -4.19
C PHE A 835 -18.55 -9.05 -5.44
N PRO A 836 -18.77 -8.54 -6.65
CA PRO A 836 -19.43 -7.27 -7.00
C PRO A 836 -20.96 -7.33 -6.83
N VAL A 837 -21.51 -8.49 -6.55
CA VAL A 837 -22.97 -8.72 -6.39
C VAL A 837 -23.28 -9.04 -4.91
N PRO A 838 -24.25 -8.36 -4.29
CA PRO A 838 -24.66 -8.67 -2.92
C PRO A 838 -25.14 -10.13 -2.75
N GLY A 839 -24.74 -10.78 -1.64
CA GLY A 839 -25.14 -12.15 -1.32
C GLY A 839 -24.41 -13.24 -2.09
N THR A 840 -23.26 -12.94 -2.66
CA THR A 840 -22.39 -13.87 -3.40
C THR A 840 -21.02 -14.03 -2.76
N MET A 841 -20.25 -15.04 -3.17
CA MET A 841 -18.83 -15.20 -2.89
C MET A 841 -18.04 -15.24 -4.20
N MET A 842 -16.95 -14.48 -4.25
CA MET A 842 -16.03 -14.43 -5.38
C MET A 842 -14.74 -15.16 -5.03
N ILE A 843 -14.42 -16.20 -5.81
CA ILE A 843 -13.34 -17.15 -5.55
C ILE A 843 -12.26 -17.00 -6.62
N GLU A 844 -11.03 -16.75 -6.20
CA GLU A 844 -9.83 -16.69 -7.04
C GLU A 844 -8.76 -17.61 -6.45
N PRO A 845 -8.56 -18.84 -6.93
CA PRO A 845 -7.37 -19.62 -6.65
C PRO A 845 -6.22 -19.09 -7.47
N THR A 846 -4.98 -19.28 -6.97
CA THR A 846 -3.79 -18.92 -7.74
C THR A 846 -3.14 -20.17 -8.36
N GLU A 847 -2.21 -19.96 -9.29
CA GLU A 847 -1.39 -21.00 -9.88
C GLU A 847 -0.46 -21.70 -8.86
N SER A 848 -0.18 -21.04 -7.73
CA SER A 848 0.72 -21.59 -6.71
C SER A 848 0.08 -22.64 -5.80
N GLU A 849 -1.25 -22.80 -5.87
CA GLU A 849 -1.97 -23.77 -5.06
C GLU A 849 -1.98 -25.17 -5.69
N ASN A 850 -1.65 -26.20 -4.91
CA ASN A 850 -1.66 -27.57 -5.38
C ASN A 850 -3.06 -28.22 -5.33
N LEU A 851 -3.24 -29.34 -6.01
CA LEU A 851 -4.52 -30.05 -6.09
C LEU A 851 -5.10 -30.39 -4.70
N THR A 852 -4.25 -30.79 -3.76
CA THR A 852 -4.70 -31.16 -2.41
C THR A 852 -5.35 -29.98 -1.69
N GLU A 853 -4.81 -28.77 -1.84
CA GLU A 853 -5.37 -27.55 -1.23
C GLU A 853 -6.66 -27.10 -1.92
N LEU A 854 -6.71 -27.18 -3.27
CA LEU A 854 -7.93 -26.90 -4.04
C LEU A 854 -9.06 -27.86 -3.63
N ASP A 855 -8.74 -29.15 -3.48
CA ASP A 855 -9.70 -30.16 -3.02
C ASP A 855 -10.17 -29.89 -1.59
N ARG A 856 -9.26 -29.56 -0.68
CA ARG A 856 -9.56 -29.24 0.70
C ARG A 856 -10.58 -28.10 0.81
N PHE A 857 -10.41 -27.06 0.01
CA PHE A 857 -11.34 -25.92 -0.01
C PHE A 857 -12.70 -26.28 -0.61
N CYS A 858 -12.71 -26.97 -1.76
CA CYS A 858 -13.95 -27.43 -2.39
C CYS A 858 -14.75 -28.37 -1.46
N ASP A 859 -14.06 -29.27 -0.76
CA ASP A 859 -14.67 -30.19 0.18
C ASP A 859 -15.25 -29.47 1.41
N ALA A 860 -14.59 -28.39 1.88
CA ALA A 860 -15.10 -27.54 2.93
C ALA A 860 -16.43 -26.86 2.51
N LEU A 861 -16.46 -26.20 1.34
CA LEU A 861 -17.71 -25.58 0.84
C LEU A 861 -18.83 -26.59 0.58
N ASN A 862 -18.52 -27.74 -0.02
CA ASN A 862 -19.49 -28.81 -0.23
C ASN A 862 -20.04 -29.38 1.09
N SER A 863 -19.22 -29.46 2.15
CA SER A 863 -19.69 -29.87 3.47
C SER A 863 -20.62 -28.80 4.07
N ILE A 864 -20.25 -27.53 3.95
CA ILE A 864 -21.10 -26.40 4.40
C ILE A 864 -22.46 -26.41 3.65
N TYR A 865 -22.45 -26.71 2.35
CA TYR A 865 -23.71 -26.89 1.59
C TYR A 865 -24.59 -27.99 2.20
N LEU A 866 -24.00 -29.14 2.58
CA LEU A 866 -24.74 -30.22 3.22
C LEU A 866 -25.26 -29.80 4.62
N GLU A 867 -24.49 -29.07 5.41
CA GLU A 867 -24.92 -28.48 6.69
C GLU A 867 -26.12 -27.53 6.46
N ILE A 868 -26.11 -26.69 5.42
CA ILE A 868 -27.24 -25.77 5.09
C ILE A 868 -28.50 -26.53 4.71
N THR A 869 -28.37 -27.56 3.86
CA THR A 869 -29.52 -28.28 3.26
C THR A 869 -29.98 -29.47 4.08
N SER A 870 -29.32 -29.76 5.19
CA SER A 870 -29.68 -30.82 6.14
C SER A 870 -31.11 -30.65 6.66
N ASN A 871 -31.75 -31.77 7.00
CA ASN A 871 -33.03 -31.76 7.71
C ASN A 871 -32.87 -31.51 9.22
N ASP A 872 -31.63 -31.58 9.74
CA ASP A 872 -31.33 -31.29 11.13
C ASP A 872 -31.12 -29.78 11.32
N GLU A 873 -31.92 -29.17 12.17
CA GLU A 873 -31.78 -27.73 12.48
C GLU A 873 -30.52 -27.41 13.27
N SER A 874 -29.91 -28.38 13.92
CA SER A 874 -28.66 -28.19 14.66
C SER A 874 -27.50 -27.85 13.76
N ASP A 875 -27.47 -28.35 12.51
CA ASP A 875 -26.47 -28.01 11.51
C ASP A 875 -26.51 -26.51 11.12
N ARG A 876 -27.71 -25.97 10.96
CA ARG A 876 -27.91 -24.53 10.68
C ARG A 876 -27.64 -23.65 11.91
N GLU A 877 -27.97 -24.13 13.10
CA GLU A 877 -27.58 -23.48 14.36
C GLU A 877 -26.06 -23.36 14.46
N MET A 878 -25.31 -24.41 14.09
CA MET A 878 -23.85 -24.43 14.10
C MET A 878 -23.26 -23.37 13.14
N LEU A 879 -23.81 -23.19 11.91
CA LEU A 879 -23.41 -22.13 10.99
C LEU A 879 -23.64 -20.74 11.59
N LYS A 880 -24.79 -20.52 12.24
CA LYS A 880 -25.12 -19.24 12.88
C LYS A 880 -24.18 -18.89 14.05
N ASN A 881 -23.65 -19.88 14.73
CA ASN A 881 -22.76 -19.71 15.88
C ASN A 881 -21.27 -19.66 15.49
N SER A 882 -20.93 -19.97 14.22
CA SER A 882 -19.55 -19.91 13.73
C SER A 882 -19.03 -18.46 13.69
N PRO A 883 -17.72 -18.23 13.89
CA PRO A 883 -16.69 -19.22 14.14
C PRO A 883 -16.66 -19.64 15.62
N HIS A 884 -16.12 -20.84 15.86
CA HIS A 884 -16.00 -21.43 17.19
C HIS A 884 -14.60 -21.21 17.77
N THR A 885 -14.51 -20.50 18.89
CA THR A 885 -13.24 -20.24 19.58
C THR A 885 -12.85 -21.39 20.50
N LEU A 886 -11.55 -21.50 20.82
CA LEU A 886 -11.07 -22.47 21.82
C LEU A 886 -11.75 -22.24 23.20
N LYS A 887 -11.95 -20.98 23.60
CA LYS A 887 -12.66 -20.59 24.83
C LYS A 887 -14.06 -21.21 24.88
N MET A 888 -14.82 -21.07 23.79
CA MET A 888 -16.18 -21.63 23.68
C MET A 888 -16.15 -23.16 23.76
N ILE A 889 -15.26 -23.84 23.04
CA ILE A 889 -15.20 -25.31 22.99
C ILE A 889 -14.76 -25.92 24.31
N THR A 890 -13.92 -25.25 25.07
CA THR A 890 -13.43 -25.73 26.38
C THR A 890 -14.30 -25.30 27.58
N SER A 891 -15.32 -24.49 27.35
CA SER A 891 -16.26 -24.08 28.39
C SER A 891 -16.95 -25.31 29.03
N SER A 892 -17.23 -25.24 30.34
CA SER A 892 -18.07 -26.24 31.03
C SER A 892 -19.50 -26.24 30.51
N ASP A 893 -19.97 -25.06 30.05
CA ASP A 893 -21.36 -24.85 29.61
C ASP A 893 -21.43 -25.01 28.10
N TRP A 894 -22.22 -26.01 27.66
CA TRP A 894 -22.49 -26.23 26.25
C TRP A 894 -24.00 -26.35 26.02
N ASN A 895 -24.61 -25.26 25.64
CA ASN A 895 -26.07 -25.13 25.47
C ASN A 895 -26.50 -25.13 23.99
N TYR A 896 -25.74 -25.83 23.13
CA TYR A 896 -26.02 -25.96 21.72
C TYR A 896 -26.51 -27.35 21.37
N ASN A 897 -27.34 -27.45 20.30
CA ASN A 897 -27.91 -28.72 19.86
C ASN A 897 -26.96 -29.58 19.00
N TYR A 898 -25.77 -29.13 18.76
CA TYR A 898 -24.69 -29.82 18.01
C TYR A 898 -23.52 -30.15 18.94
N THR A 899 -22.65 -31.07 18.53
CA THR A 899 -21.52 -31.47 19.37
C THR A 899 -20.31 -30.52 19.24
N ARG A 900 -19.44 -30.49 20.26
CA ARG A 900 -18.17 -29.78 20.20
C ARG A 900 -17.26 -30.28 19.09
N GLU A 901 -17.33 -31.61 18.81
CA GLU A 901 -16.54 -32.24 17.75
C GLU A 901 -16.98 -31.75 16.34
N ASP A 902 -18.29 -31.72 16.07
CA ASP A 902 -18.84 -31.23 14.80
C ASP A 902 -18.53 -29.74 14.58
N ALA A 903 -18.62 -28.93 15.64
CA ALA A 903 -18.23 -27.52 15.61
C ALA A 903 -16.75 -27.33 15.26
N SER A 904 -15.87 -28.09 15.89
CA SER A 904 -14.41 -27.86 15.85
C SER A 904 -13.71 -28.60 14.74
N PHE A 905 -14.14 -29.85 14.47
CA PHE A 905 -13.42 -30.79 13.58
C PHE A 905 -14.34 -31.40 12.52
N PRO A 906 -15.04 -30.57 11.72
CA PRO A 906 -15.96 -31.05 10.69
C PRO A 906 -15.27 -31.92 9.63
N LYS A 907 -13.92 -31.88 9.57
CA LYS A 907 -13.08 -32.74 8.73
C LYS A 907 -11.89 -33.28 9.51
N SER A 908 -11.47 -34.50 9.19
CA SER A 908 -10.38 -35.20 9.90
C SER A 908 -9.03 -34.47 9.87
N TYR A 909 -8.70 -33.77 8.79
CA TYR A 909 -7.44 -33.02 8.67
C TYR A 909 -7.30 -31.92 9.74
N LEU A 910 -8.41 -31.38 10.22
CA LEU A 910 -8.41 -30.33 11.25
C LEU A 910 -7.91 -30.84 12.62
N LYS A 911 -7.99 -32.12 12.89
CA LYS A 911 -7.48 -32.69 14.15
C LYS A 911 -5.97 -32.53 14.31
N ASN A 912 -5.23 -32.43 13.19
CA ASN A 912 -3.78 -32.28 13.18
C ASN A 912 -3.31 -30.82 13.03
N ASN A 913 -4.11 -29.96 12.40
CA ASN A 913 -3.73 -28.57 12.09
C ASN A 913 -4.94 -27.63 12.15
N LYS A 914 -5.46 -27.40 13.36
CA LYS A 914 -6.61 -26.50 13.59
C LYS A 914 -6.14 -25.07 13.86
N PHE A 915 -6.61 -24.13 13.04
CA PHE A 915 -6.58 -22.72 13.38
C PHE A 915 -7.73 -22.41 14.36
N TRP A 916 -7.44 -21.75 15.47
CA TRP A 916 -8.42 -21.31 16.43
C TRP A 916 -8.60 -19.80 16.38
N PRO A 917 -9.75 -19.27 15.92
CA PRO A 917 -10.02 -17.84 16.01
C PRO A 917 -10.00 -17.41 17.49
N SER A 918 -9.42 -16.24 17.75
CA SER A 918 -9.30 -15.72 19.12
C SER A 918 -10.57 -15.04 19.62
N VAL A 919 -11.48 -14.66 18.73
CA VAL A 919 -12.77 -14.02 19.00
C VAL A 919 -13.88 -14.67 18.18
N ARG A 920 -15.12 -14.56 18.65
CA ARG A 920 -16.33 -14.93 17.91
C ARG A 920 -16.73 -13.82 16.95
N ARG A 921 -17.97 -13.84 16.41
CA ARG A 921 -18.46 -12.78 15.51
C ARG A 921 -18.32 -11.41 16.14
N VAL A 922 -17.63 -10.54 15.45
CA VAL A 922 -17.35 -9.19 15.92
C VAL A 922 -18.59 -8.30 15.75
N ASP A 923 -18.93 -7.52 16.79
CA ASP A 923 -20.02 -6.53 16.74
C ASP A 923 -19.51 -5.21 16.14
N GLU A 924 -19.60 -5.11 14.80
CA GLU A 924 -19.18 -3.92 14.07
C GLU A 924 -20.04 -2.69 14.42
N ALA A 925 -21.33 -2.88 14.63
CA ALA A 925 -22.26 -1.78 14.90
C ALA A 925 -22.02 -1.15 16.28
N PHE A 926 -21.69 -1.96 17.29
CA PHE A 926 -21.30 -1.45 18.61
C PHE A 926 -20.03 -0.60 18.51
N GLY A 927 -18.97 -1.12 17.81
CA GLY A 927 -17.71 -0.42 17.66
C GLY A 927 -17.84 0.92 16.91
N ASP A 928 -18.71 1.03 15.90
CA ASP A 928 -18.93 2.31 15.18
C ASP A 928 -19.67 3.36 16.01
N ARG A 929 -20.55 2.91 16.94
CA ARG A 929 -21.25 3.81 17.86
C ARG A 929 -20.36 4.25 19.02
N ASN A 930 -19.41 3.41 19.44
CA ASN A 930 -18.50 3.62 20.56
C ASN A 930 -17.06 3.61 20.07
N LEU A 931 -16.71 4.55 19.21
CA LEU A 931 -15.44 4.56 18.50
C LEU A 931 -14.25 4.82 19.46
N ILE A 932 -13.36 3.82 19.58
CA ILE A 932 -12.07 3.90 20.27
C ILE A 932 -11.00 3.44 19.27
N CYS A 933 -10.06 4.32 18.93
CA CYS A 933 -9.02 4.10 17.90
C CYS A 933 -7.59 4.13 18.45
N SER A 934 -7.43 3.99 19.75
CA SER A 934 -6.16 3.82 20.45
C SER A 934 -6.27 2.68 21.44
N CYS A 935 -5.13 2.18 21.93
CA CYS A 935 -5.12 1.14 22.96
C CYS A 935 -5.90 1.63 24.19
N PRO A 936 -6.91 0.87 24.64
CA PRO A 936 -7.69 1.24 25.82
C PRO A 936 -6.83 1.26 27.10
N PRO A 937 -7.18 2.07 28.11
CA PRO A 937 -6.56 1.97 29.42
C PRO A 937 -6.65 0.55 30.00
N ILE A 938 -5.67 0.15 30.79
CA ILE A 938 -5.61 -1.20 31.38
C ILE A 938 -6.90 -1.56 32.14
N ASP A 939 -7.43 -0.61 32.89
CA ASP A 939 -8.64 -0.80 33.68
C ASP A 939 -9.89 -1.15 32.83
N SER A 940 -9.82 -0.97 31.52
CA SER A 940 -10.89 -1.35 30.59
C SER A 940 -10.84 -2.82 30.15
N TYR A 941 -9.79 -3.56 30.54
CA TYR A 941 -9.64 -5.01 30.28
C TYR A 941 -10.11 -5.86 31.47
N GLU A 942 -10.48 -5.24 32.59
CA GLU A 942 -11.12 -5.89 33.73
C GLU A 942 -12.65 -5.96 33.53
#